data_f636e8bc2be6a7781fb601e956efbc29
#
_entry.id   f636e8bc2be6a7781fb601e956efbc29
#
_cell.length_a   1.000
_cell.length_b   1.000
_cell.length_c   1.000
_cell.angle_alpha   90.00
_cell.angle_beta   90.00
_cell.angle_gamma   90.00
#
_symmetry.space_group_name_H-M   'P 1'
#
loop_
_entity.id
_entity.type
_entity.pdbx_description
1 polymer ?
#
loop_
_entity_poly.entity_id
_entity_poly.type
_entity_poly.pdbx_seq_one_letter_code
_entity_poly.pdbx_strand_id
1 'polypeptide(L)'
;MASPPTLLLSAALLLTSAWFVLSLPRCADCGTTTVPYPLSTSPTCGDQSYKIRCSAGSLLFDTLNNSYPIESVSPASQRLVLRPSAFLPNTCIATDIVHEGLQLNNSLPFNVTSSNTILYLNCTDTLLRSPLNCTASSLCHTYINGTGSVGSCKESLCCTFRAGGSSTSYNIRVRNSGCSAYTSFVNLDPGLPVDRWPEPGVELQWTSPREPECGTQADCEGKSTCRSDPAVAGVRRCFCDSGFTWDPVQGLCVDGELRCRFDVLRGCSAFDFEDSIGSKDRTGLIADIKTYSTFYKLYICITNKKEIETSAGLTCGIGATLIAATIAFLLYKRHRRIKEAQARLTKEREDILNANGGRAAKVFTGNEIKRATNSFSKDRLLGAGGYGEVYQGTLVDGTVVAVKIAKIGNTKGIDQVLNEVRILCQVNHKSLVHLLGCCVELEQPILVYEYIENGTLLEHLQARKPGGWKHLSWMQRLQIALDTAEGLAYLHFSAVPPIYHRDVKSSNILLDEKLNAKVSDFGLSRLAHTDLSHISTCAQGTLGYLDPEYYRNYQLTDKSDVYSFGVVLLELLTSQKAIDFNREADDVNLAVYAQRMMLEERLMDVVDPLLKEGANALELDTMKALGLLALGCLEERRQNRPSMKEVTEEIEYIASIATAKAVDA
;
A
#
# COMPACT_ATOMS: atom_id res chain seq x y z
N MET A 1 15.49 -8.36 -69.08
CA MET A 1 16.55 -8.75 -68.17
C MET A 1 16.99 -7.48 -67.41
N ALA A 2 16.46 -7.24 -66.25
CA ALA A 2 16.99 -6.29 -65.28
C ALA A 2 16.65 -6.83 -63.90
N SER A 3 17.68 -7.10 -63.15
CA SER A 3 17.76 -7.83 -61.89
C SER A 3 17.20 -7.06 -60.70
N PRO A 4 16.71 -7.73 -59.68
CA PRO A 4 16.16 -7.13 -58.46
C PRO A 4 17.21 -7.09 -57.34
N PRO A 5 17.94 -5.98 -57.13
CA PRO A 5 18.54 -5.73 -55.83
C PRO A 5 18.10 -4.44 -55.14
N THR A 6 17.19 -3.64 -55.72
CA THR A 6 16.81 -2.35 -55.16
C THR A 6 15.69 -2.39 -54.14
N LEU A 7 14.93 -3.50 -54.04
CA LEU A 7 13.83 -3.67 -53.09
C LEU A 7 14.30 -4.14 -51.69
N LEU A 8 15.47 -4.76 -51.57
CA LEU A 8 16.04 -5.19 -50.29
C LEU A 8 16.78 -4.06 -49.55
N LEU A 9 17.32 -3.09 -50.28
CA LEU A 9 17.96 -1.92 -49.66
C LEU A 9 16.96 -0.91 -49.06
N SER A 10 15.78 -0.77 -49.68
CA SER A 10 14.72 0.10 -49.13
C SER A 10 14.04 -0.50 -47.91
N ALA A 11 13.95 -1.84 -47.81
CA ALA A 11 13.43 -2.50 -46.59
C ALA A 11 14.46 -2.46 -45.44
N ALA A 12 15.75 -2.49 -45.70
CA ALA A 12 16.79 -2.37 -44.71
C ALA A 12 16.92 -0.93 -44.18
N LEU A 13 16.69 0.09 -45.03
CA LEU A 13 16.67 1.52 -44.62
C LEU A 13 15.41 1.91 -43.84
N LEU A 14 14.28 1.22 -44.04
CA LEU A 14 13.07 1.41 -43.26
C LEU A 14 13.11 0.69 -41.89
N LEU A 15 13.95 -0.30 -41.71
CA LEU A 15 14.16 -0.99 -40.43
C LEU A 15 15.21 -0.31 -39.55
N THR A 16 16.07 0.56 -40.10
CA THR A 16 17.08 1.31 -39.33
C THR A 16 16.61 2.71 -38.88
N SER A 17 15.48 3.20 -39.39
CA SER A 17 14.90 4.50 -39.00
C SER A 17 13.90 4.44 -37.85
N ALA A 18 13.66 3.25 -37.25
CA ALA A 18 12.69 3.06 -36.16
C ALA A 18 13.30 3.09 -34.74
N TRP A 19 14.57 3.54 -34.58
CA TRP A 19 15.25 3.52 -33.29
C TRP A 19 15.84 4.89 -32.90
N PHE A 20 15.18 5.98 -33.18
CA PHE A 20 15.40 7.25 -32.48
C PHE A 20 14.16 7.55 -31.66
N VAL A 21 13.96 6.82 -30.59
CA VAL A 21 13.18 7.28 -29.45
C VAL A 21 14.08 8.30 -28.75
N LEU A 22 13.78 9.58 -28.87
CA LEU A 22 14.35 10.62 -28.01
C LEU A 22 13.82 10.40 -26.60
N SER A 23 14.49 9.51 -25.84
CA SER A 23 14.38 9.49 -24.39
C SER A 23 15.04 10.77 -23.86
N LEU A 24 14.53 11.34 -22.77
CA LEU A 24 15.32 12.28 -21.96
C LEU A 24 16.70 11.68 -21.83
N PRO A 25 17.78 12.39 -22.24
CA PRO A 25 19.06 11.74 -22.41
C PRO A 25 19.55 11.25 -21.06
N ARG A 26 19.48 9.95 -20.87
CA ARG A 26 20.09 9.28 -19.72
C ARG A 26 21.57 9.64 -19.74
N CYS A 27 22.13 9.92 -18.57
CA CYS A 27 23.54 10.23 -18.47
C CYS A 27 24.40 9.00 -18.85
N ALA A 28 25.57 9.27 -19.42
CA ALA A 28 26.56 8.25 -19.68
C ALA A 28 27.01 7.61 -18.37
N ASP A 29 27.35 6.33 -18.44
CA ASP A 29 27.86 5.58 -17.29
C ASP A 29 29.13 6.21 -16.75
N CYS A 30 29.34 6.18 -15.44
CA CYS A 30 30.51 6.68 -14.76
C CYS A 30 31.46 5.53 -14.43
N GLY A 31 32.50 5.34 -15.23
CA GLY A 31 33.37 4.17 -15.13
C GLY A 31 32.57 2.89 -15.42
N THR A 32 32.49 2.00 -14.44
CA THR A 32 31.71 0.77 -14.52
C THR A 32 30.30 0.92 -13.93
N THR A 33 29.97 2.08 -13.36
CA THR A 33 28.71 2.31 -12.65
C THR A 33 27.70 2.99 -13.57
N THR A 34 26.53 2.37 -13.75
CA THR A 34 25.44 2.96 -14.53
C THR A 34 24.79 4.11 -13.77
N VAL A 35 24.47 5.20 -14.49
CA VAL A 35 23.76 6.37 -13.95
C VAL A 35 22.28 6.25 -14.34
N PRO A 36 21.41 5.80 -13.44
CA PRO A 36 19.97 5.68 -13.75
C PRO A 36 19.29 7.06 -13.73
N TYR A 37 18.20 7.19 -14.51
CA TYR A 37 17.30 8.31 -14.33
C TYR A 37 16.67 8.28 -12.92
N PRO A 38 16.45 9.41 -12.22
CA PRO A 38 16.61 10.80 -12.67
C PRO A 38 17.99 11.41 -12.47
N LEU A 39 18.98 10.65 -11.96
CA LEU A 39 20.28 11.17 -11.59
C LEU A 39 20.98 11.85 -12.78
N SER A 40 21.54 13.04 -12.52
CA SER A 40 22.21 13.88 -13.52
C SER A 40 23.67 14.09 -13.18
N THR A 41 24.56 13.74 -14.11
CA THR A 41 26.01 13.96 -14.01
C THR A 41 26.53 15.11 -14.90
N SER A 42 25.67 15.67 -15.77
CA SER A 42 25.99 16.80 -16.63
C SER A 42 24.75 17.67 -16.90
N PRO A 43 24.91 18.92 -17.35
CA PRO A 43 23.76 19.79 -17.66
C PRO A 43 22.86 19.30 -18.79
N THR A 44 23.32 18.33 -19.58
CA THR A 44 22.64 17.85 -20.80
C THR A 44 21.96 16.50 -20.64
N CYS A 45 21.96 15.90 -19.45
CA CYS A 45 21.37 14.59 -19.20
C CYS A 45 20.76 14.51 -17.82
N GLY A 46 19.79 13.59 -17.64
CA GLY A 46 19.06 13.41 -16.39
C GLY A 46 18.22 14.63 -16.00
N ASP A 47 17.64 14.59 -14.79
CA ASP A 47 16.94 15.73 -14.21
C ASP A 47 17.90 16.56 -13.35
N GLN A 48 18.04 17.85 -13.63
CA GLN A 48 18.99 18.74 -12.98
C GLN A 48 18.72 18.96 -11.48
N SER A 49 17.55 18.62 -11.00
CA SER A 49 17.22 18.60 -9.56
C SER A 49 17.90 17.44 -8.81
N TYR A 50 18.31 16.37 -9.54
CA TYR A 50 18.92 15.15 -8.99
C TYR A 50 20.43 15.07 -9.29
N LYS A 51 21.11 16.17 -9.09
CA LYS A 51 22.51 16.32 -9.49
C LYS A 51 23.46 15.51 -8.63
N ILE A 52 24.30 14.72 -9.29
CA ILE A 52 25.45 14.01 -8.74
C ILE A 52 26.64 14.30 -9.63
N ARG A 53 27.85 13.92 -9.22
CA ARG A 53 29.09 14.19 -10.00
C ARG A 53 29.81 12.90 -10.35
N CYS A 54 30.26 12.78 -11.59
CA CYS A 54 31.17 11.72 -12.01
C CYS A 54 32.61 12.30 -12.06
N SER A 55 33.53 11.68 -11.34
CA SER A 55 34.94 12.10 -11.30
C SER A 55 35.85 10.87 -11.29
N ALA A 56 36.78 10.83 -12.22
CA ALA A 56 37.75 9.72 -12.36
C ALA A 56 37.12 8.32 -12.35
N GLY A 57 35.91 8.16 -12.94
CA GLY A 57 35.22 6.88 -13.01
C GLY A 57 34.46 6.49 -11.73
N SER A 58 34.36 7.37 -10.75
CA SER A 58 33.60 7.18 -9.51
C SER A 58 32.49 8.21 -9.39
N LEU A 59 31.32 7.77 -8.89
CA LEU A 59 30.21 8.67 -8.60
C LEU A 59 30.40 9.34 -7.23
N LEU A 60 30.15 10.62 -7.18
CA LEU A 60 30.25 11.46 -5.98
C LEU A 60 28.89 12.16 -5.74
N PHE A 61 28.49 12.22 -4.49
CA PHE A 61 27.37 13.02 -4.01
C PHE A 61 27.90 14.28 -3.34
N ASP A 62 27.58 15.43 -3.90
CA ASP A 62 28.03 16.72 -3.39
C ASP A 62 26.97 17.27 -2.42
N THR A 63 27.39 17.56 -1.19
CA THR A 63 26.57 18.22 -0.17
C THR A 63 26.88 19.72 -0.14
N LEU A 64 26.34 20.45 0.84
CA LEU A 64 26.62 21.89 0.95
C LEU A 64 28.14 22.22 1.05
N ASN A 65 28.86 21.39 1.81
CA ASN A 65 30.27 21.69 2.12
C ASN A 65 31.24 20.52 1.86
N ASN A 66 30.73 19.32 1.57
CA ASN A 66 31.51 18.10 1.42
C ASN A 66 31.07 17.27 0.22
N SER A 67 31.94 16.35 -0.22
CA SER A 67 31.67 15.38 -1.28
C SER A 67 31.87 13.96 -0.76
N TYR A 68 30.95 13.05 -1.06
CA TYR A 68 30.99 11.67 -0.58
C TYR A 68 30.95 10.69 -1.75
N PRO A 69 31.79 9.64 -1.77
CA PRO A 69 31.68 8.58 -2.77
C PRO A 69 30.33 7.86 -2.66
N ILE A 70 29.68 7.59 -3.81
CA ILE A 70 28.50 6.75 -3.91
C ILE A 70 28.98 5.31 -4.11
N GLU A 71 28.63 4.41 -3.18
CA GLU A 71 29.01 3.00 -3.25
C GLU A 71 28.04 2.18 -4.07
N SER A 72 26.74 2.46 -3.93
CA SER A 72 25.71 1.75 -4.67
C SER A 72 24.53 2.65 -5.00
N VAL A 73 23.84 2.31 -6.10
CA VAL A 73 22.62 2.98 -6.55
C VAL A 73 21.58 1.90 -6.84
N SER A 74 20.39 2.05 -6.25
CA SER A 74 19.26 1.13 -6.41
C SER A 74 18.06 1.87 -7.03
N PRO A 75 17.93 1.92 -8.36
CA PRO A 75 16.91 2.72 -9.06
C PRO A 75 15.47 2.32 -8.68
N ALA A 76 15.21 1.02 -8.56
CA ALA A 76 13.89 0.50 -8.28
C ALA A 76 13.35 0.89 -6.89
N SER A 77 14.24 1.12 -5.90
CA SER A 77 13.91 1.60 -4.56
C SER A 77 14.17 3.09 -4.38
N GLN A 78 14.72 3.76 -5.41
CA GLN A 78 15.09 5.18 -5.39
C GLN A 78 16.10 5.51 -4.27
N ARG A 79 17.11 4.66 -4.09
CA ARG A 79 18.10 4.76 -3.01
C ARG A 79 19.52 4.73 -3.53
N LEU A 80 20.38 5.43 -2.81
CA LEU A 80 21.84 5.37 -2.99
C LEU A 80 22.52 5.29 -1.62
N VAL A 81 23.68 4.65 -1.57
CA VAL A 81 24.48 4.53 -0.35
C VAL A 81 25.76 5.31 -0.53
N LEU A 82 26.02 6.22 0.41
CA LEU A 82 27.25 7.02 0.48
C LEU A 82 28.24 6.35 1.43
N ARG A 83 29.52 6.46 1.14
CA ARG A 83 30.58 6.09 2.08
C ARG A 83 30.77 7.22 3.11
N PRO A 84 30.70 6.96 4.44
CA PRO A 84 31.02 7.94 5.46
C PRO A 84 32.48 8.42 5.35
N SER A 85 32.74 9.60 5.91
CA SER A 85 34.07 10.14 5.99
C SER A 85 35.03 9.27 6.82
N ALA A 86 36.27 9.14 6.40
CA ALA A 86 37.28 8.45 7.16
C ALA A 86 37.67 9.26 8.42
N PHE A 87 38.23 8.57 9.43
CA PHE A 87 38.84 9.26 10.58
C PHE A 87 40.22 9.77 10.25
N LEU A 88 40.58 10.91 10.81
CA LEU A 88 41.96 11.39 10.80
C LEU A 88 42.85 10.37 11.55
N PRO A 89 44.06 10.06 11.02
CA PRO A 89 44.93 9.06 11.61
C PRO A 89 45.19 9.31 13.11
N ASN A 90 45.05 8.28 13.93
CA ASN A 90 45.27 8.31 15.38
C ASN A 90 44.39 9.31 16.16
N THR A 91 43.27 9.72 15.60
CA THR A 91 42.33 10.64 16.26
C THR A 91 40.91 10.11 16.19
N CYS A 92 40.03 10.59 17.09
CA CYS A 92 38.59 10.34 17.01
C CYS A 92 37.90 11.57 16.39
N ILE A 93 38.31 11.94 15.19
CA ILE A 93 37.81 13.08 14.43
C ILE A 93 37.53 12.64 12.99
N ALA A 94 36.32 12.85 12.49
CA ALA A 94 36.00 12.60 11.08
C ALA A 94 36.60 13.66 10.17
N THR A 95 37.09 13.28 8.97
CA THR A 95 37.78 14.19 8.06
C THR A 95 36.90 15.32 7.53
N ASP A 96 35.61 15.17 7.53
CA ASP A 96 34.63 16.15 7.09
C ASP A 96 34.14 17.11 8.19
N ILE A 97 34.58 16.91 9.44
CA ILE A 97 34.14 17.71 10.60
C ILE A 97 34.43 19.20 10.45
N VAL A 98 35.54 19.56 9.71
CA VAL A 98 35.89 20.96 9.43
C VAL A 98 34.76 21.68 8.67
N HIS A 99 33.98 20.92 7.89
CA HIS A 99 32.84 21.39 7.12
C HIS A 99 31.51 20.87 7.66
N GLU A 100 31.41 20.64 8.97
CA GLU A 100 30.23 20.32 9.71
C GLU A 100 29.54 18.95 9.38
N GLY A 101 30.29 18.02 8.75
CA GLY A 101 29.80 16.68 8.44
C GLY A 101 28.85 16.62 7.23
N LEU A 102 28.07 15.55 7.13
CA LEU A 102 27.11 15.36 6.05
C LEU A 102 25.89 16.29 6.20
N GLN A 103 25.80 17.30 5.37
CA GLN A 103 24.68 18.24 5.32
C GLN A 103 24.00 18.21 3.96
N LEU A 104 22.77 17.68 3.92
CA LEU A 104 21.96 17.71 2.70
C LEU A 104 21.49 19.14 2.42
N ASN A 105 21.45 19.50 1.15
CA ASN A 105 20.77 20.71 0.72
C ASN A 105 19.25 20.45 0.70
N ASN A 106 18.48 21.18 1.49
CA ASN A 106 17.04 21.04 1.62
C ASN A 106 16.26 21.35 0.31
N SER A 107 16.92 22.02 -0.66
CA SER A 107 16.33 22.26 -1.97
C SER A 107 16.47 21.08 -2.93
N LEU A 108 17.27 20.07 -2.58
CA LEU A 108 17.44 18.85 -3.38
C LEU A 108 16.49 17.75 -2.92
N PRO A 109 16.04 16.89 -3.83
CA PRO A 109 15.04 15.86 -3.53
C PRO A 109 15.64 14.62 -2.86
N PHE A 110 16.58 14.78 -1.93
CA PHE A 110 17.25 13.68 -1.23
C PHE A 110 17.04 13.77 0.28
N ASN A 111 16.76 12.62 0.90
CA ASN A 111 16.57 12.49 2.34
C ASN A 111 17.34 11.29 2.89
N VAL A 112 17.81 11.39 4.15
CA VAL A 112 18.41 10.26 4.88
C VAL A 112 17.30 9.26 5.23
N THR A 113 17.51 7.96 4.93
CA THR A 113 16.49 6.93 5.21
C THR A 113 16.47 6.49 6.66
N SER A 114 15.36 5.85 7.06
CA SER A 114 15.20 5.25 8.40
C SER A 114 16.01 3.97 8.60
N SER A 115 16.59 3.40 7.53
CA SER A 115 17.49 2.23 7.60
C SER A 115 18.84 2.54 8.22
N ASN A 116 19.19 3.84 8.39
CA ASN A 116 20.47 4.25 8.93
C ASN A 116 20.48 4.17 10.47
N THR A 117 21.49 3.48 11.00
CA THR A 117 21.90 3.54 12.40
C THR A 117 23.17 4.35 12.50
N ILE A 118 23.08 5.58 13.02
CA ILE A 118 24.20 6.52 13.08
C ILE A 118 24.83 6.44 14.46
N LEU A 119 26.15 6.26 14.50
CA LEU A 119 26.95 6.26 15.70
C LEU A 119 27.73 7.57 15.75
N TYR A 120 27.45 8.39 16.76
CA TYR A 120 28.19 9.62 17.05
C TYR A 120 29.28 9.32 18.07
N LEU A 121 30.49 9.74 17.80
CA LEU A 121 31.70 9.41 18.55
C LEU A 121 32.34 10.69 19.11
N ASN A 122 33.02 10.56 20.22
CA ASN A 122 33.69 11.65 20.93
C ASN A 122 32.79 12.86 21.13
N CYS A 123 31.68 12.62 21.83
CA CYS A 123 30.65 13.59 22.12
C CYS A 123 30.90 14.32 23.45
N THR A 124 30.36 15.53 23.60
CA THR A 124 30.38 16.30 24.84
C THR A 124 29.20 15.96 25.72
N ASP A 125 29.30 16.14 27.06
CA ASP A 125 28.26 15.83 28.05
C ASP A 125 26.95 16.58 27.83
N THR A 126 26.95 17.64 27.03
CA THR A 126 25.74 18.43 26.73
C THR A 126 24.72 17.72 25.84
N LEU A 127 25.10 16.57 25.25
CA LEU A 127 24.29 15.77 24.33
C LEU A 127 23.37 14.73 24.98
N LEU A 128 23.36 14.61 26.29
CA LEU A 128 22.54 13.62 27.03
C LEU A 128 21.01 13.82 26.91
N ARG A 129 20.57 14.69 25.99
CA ARG A 129 19.14 14.94 25.74
C ARG A 129 18.64 14.14 24.53
N SER A 130 17.54 13.38 24.75
CA SER A 130 16.77 12.67 23.73
C SER A 130 16.78 13.40 22.35
N PRO A 131 16.97 12.70 21.18
CA PRO A 131 16.71 11.26 20.99
C PRO A 131 17.96 10.36 20.94
N LEU A 132 19.11 10.79 21.45
CA LEU A 132 20.36 10.03 21.40
C LEU A 132 20.44 9.01 22.54
N ASN A 133 20.82 7.77 22.23
CA ASN A 133 21.15 6.75 23.25
C ASN A 133 22.65 6.73 23.49
N CYS A 134 23.10 7.32 24.60
CA CYS A 134 24.50 7.41 24.99
C CYS A 134 24.83 6.49 26.19
N THR A 135 23.98 5.50 26.52
CA THR A 135 24.24 4.55 27.61
C THR A 135 25.43 3.62 27.28
N ALA A 136 26.08 3.09 28.30
CA ALA A 136 27.18 2.13 28.15
C ALA A 136 26.78 0.86 27.38
N SER A 137 25.47 0.54 27.28
CA SER A 137 24.91 -0.56 26.51
C SER A 137 24.49 -0.18 25.10
N SER A 138 24.77 1.07 24.64
CA SER A 138 24.41 1.51 23.31
C SER A 138 25.22 0.77 22.22
N LEU A 139 24.66 0.67 21.01
CA LEU A 139 25.35 0.09 19.84
C LEU A 139 26.66 0.81 19.52
N CYS A 140 26.75 2.09 19.84
CA CYS A 140 27.96 2.84 19.67
C CYS A 140 29.09 2.31 20.58
N HIS A 141 28.81 2.06 21.86
CA HIS A 141 29.79 1.44 22.79
C HIS A 141 30.14 0.02 22.36
N THR A 142 29.17 -0.75 21.87
CA THR A 142 29.41 -2.09 21.31
C THR A 142 30.40 -2.02 20.15
N TYR A 143 30.22 -1.04 19.24
CA TYR A 143 31.09 -0.83 18.08
C TYR A 143 32.53 -0.48 18.47
N ILE A 144 32.74 0.54 19.31
CA ILE A 144 34.10 0.96 19.70
C ILE A 144 34.86 -0.08 20.51
N ASN A 145 34.15 -0.93 21.26
CA ASN A 145 34.76 -2.01 22.02
C ASN A 145 35.08 -3.23 21.13
N GLY A 146 34.33 -3.44 20.06
CA GLY A 146 34.48 -4.59 19.13
C GLY A 146 35.48 -4.35 18.00
N THR A 147 35.80 -3.09 17.68
CA THR A 147 36.67 -2.75 16.54
C THR A 147 38.01 -2.20 17.00
N GLY A 148 39.11 -2.81 16.52
CA GLY A 148 40.47 -2.30 16.75
C GLY A 148 40.79 -0.99 16.00
N SER A 149 40.04 -0.68 14.94
CA SER A 149 40.26 0.46 14.04
C SER A 149 39.88 1.84 14.63
N VAL A 150 39.12 1.87 15.71
CA VAL A 150 38.66 3.08 16.42
C VAL A 150 39.28 3.23 17.80
N GLY A 151 40.50 2.71 18.00
CA GLY A 151 41.18 2.68 19.30
C GLY A 151 41.27 4.02 20.01
N SER A 152 41.40 5.12 19.25
CA SER A 152 41.45 6.49 19.76
C SER A 152 40.06 7.01 20.24
N CYS A 153 38.94 6.28 19.96
CA CYS A 153 37.61 6.64 20.41
C CYS A 153 37.15 5.86 21.66
N LYS A 154 37.96 4.91 22.19
CA LYS A 154 37.52 3.98 23.24
C LYS A 154 37.12 4.65 24.56
N GLU A 155 37.72 5.76 24.90
CA GLU A 155 37.44 6.47 26.15
C GLU A 155 36.46 7.63 26.00
N SER A 156 35.94 7.85 24.81
CA SER A 156 35.05 8.99 24.51
C SER A 156 33.56 8.63 24.66
N LEU A 157 32.76 9.62 25.01
CA LEU A 157 31.30 9.50 25.04
C LEU A 157 30.79 9.17 23.64
N CYS A 158 29.92 8.15 23.55
CA CYS A 158 29.48 7.56 22.31
C CYS A 158 27.98 7.36 22.32
N CYS A 159 27.31 7.84 21.28
CA CYS A 159 25.86 7.86 21.20
C CYS A 159 25.32 7.19 19.93
N THR A 160 24.26 6.43 20.05
CA THR A 160 23.55 5.82 18.93
C THR A 160 22.32 6.65 18.58
N PHE A 161 22.12 6.91 17.30
CA PHE A 161 20.92 7.51 16.75
C PHE A 161 20.37 6.65 15.61
N ARG A 162 19.10 6.28 15.68
CA ARG A 162 18.38 5.68 14.55
C ARG A 162 17.66 6.78 13.79
N ALA A 163 17.99 6.98 12.51
CA ALA A 163 17.27 7.92 11.68
C ALA A 163 15.81 7.47 11.56
N GLY A 164 14.88 8.34 11.93
CA GLY A 164 13.45 8.04 11.88
C GLY A 164 12.82 8.57 10.61
N GLY A 165 11.88 7.81 10.04
CA GLY A 165 11.23 8.05 8.76
C GLY A 165 10.24 9.21 8.70
N SER A 166 10.51 10.38 9.29
CA SER A 166 9.71 11.57 9.02
C SER A 166 10.15 12.25 7.72
N SER A 167 9.24 12.95 7.07
CA SER A 167 9.49 13.72 5.84
C SER A 167 10.46 14.90 6.00
N THR A 168 10.98 15.11 7.20
CA THR A 168 11.99 16.12 7.48
C THR A 168 13.36 15.63 7.09
N SER A 169 14.07 16.41 6.27
CA SER A 169 15.44 16.16 5.87
C SER A 169 16.35 16.08 7.11
N TYR A 170 16.84 14.89 7.45
CA TYR A 170 17.81 14.73 8.51
C TYR A 170 19.21 15.04 7.96
N ASN A 171 19.80 16.10 8.48
CA ASN A 171 21.21 16.38 8.27
C ASN A 171 22.01 15.72 9.38
N ILE A 172 23.03 14.94 9.01
CA ILE A 172 24.00 14.41 9.95
C ILE A 172 24.99 15.54 10.28
N ARG A 173 24.66 16.36 11.28
CA ARG A 173 25.47 17.52 11.69
C ARG A 173 26.33 17.14 12.89
N VAL A 174 27.54 16.68 12.64
CA VAL A 174 28.45 16.24 13.71
C VAL A 174 28.79 17.39 14.64
N ARG A 175 29.09 18.56 14.13
CA ARG A 175 29.49 19.71 14.94
C ARG A 175 28.37 20.28 15.80
N ASN A 176 27.15 20.36 15.28
CA ASN A 176 25.98 20.81 16.04
C ASN A 176 25.53 19.78 17.07
N SER A 177 25.91 18.53 16.92
CA SER A 177 25.66 17.47 17.89
C SER A 177 26.70 17.41 19.01
N GLY A 178 27.72 18.23 19.01
CA GLY A 178 28.80 18.23 20.01
C GLY A 178 29.71 17.01 19.96
N CYS A 179 29.68 16.25 18.83
CA CYS A 179 30.55 15.10 18.58
C CYS A 179 31.61 15.47 17.55
N SER A 180 32.77 14.82 17.57
CA SER A 180 33.86 15.10 16.61
C SER A 180 33.99 14.05 15.54
N ALA A 181 33.27 12.95 15.61
CA ALA A 181 33.23 11.92 14.59
C ALA A 181 31.86 11.24 14.52
N TYR A 182 31.61 10.55 13.41
CA TYR A 182 30.44 9.71 13.22
C TYR A 182 30.73 8.58 12.23
N THR A 183 29.94 7.53 12.30
CA THR A 183 29.82 6.52 11.25
C THR A 183 28.34 6.10 11.16
N SER A 184 27.97 5.37 10.12
CA SER A 184 26.60 4.91 9.93
C SER A 184 26.58 3.52 9.30
N PHE A 185 25.56 2.75 9.63
CA PHE A 185 25.33 1.41 9.08
C PHE A 185 23.91 1.32 8.56
N VAL A 186 23.77 0.78 7.35
CA VAL A 186 22.46 0.58 6.71
C VAL A 186 21.90 -0.78 7.11
N ASN A 187 20.65 -0.83 7.57
CA ASN A 187 19.97 -2.05 8.00
C ASN A 187 20.75 -2.85 9.06
N LEU A 188 21.37 -2.17 10.00
CA LEU A 188 22.14 -2.81 11.06
C LEU A 188 21.27 -3.71 11.92
N ASP A 189 21.61 -5.00 12.02
CA ASP A 189 21.04 -5.93 12.99
C ASP A 189 21.83 -5.87 14.30
N PRO A 190 21.23 -5.37 15.40
CA PRO A 190 21.91 -5.26 16.70
C PRO A 190 22.22 -6.62 17.35
N GLY A 191 21.58 -7.70 16.89
CA GLY A 191 21.82 -9.06 17.42
C GLY A 191 23.09 -9.73 16.88
N LEU A 192 23.69 -9.16 15.85
CA LEU A 192 24.93 -9.68 15.27
C LEU A 192 26.17 -9.15 15.98
N PRO A 193 27.23 -9.98 16.11
CA PRO A 193 28.53 -9.51 16.58
C PRO A 193 29.13 -8.50 15.58
N VAL A 194 29.96 -7.57 16.08
CA VAL A 194 30.47 -6.41 15.33
C VAL A 194 31.24 -6.79 14.07
N ASP A 195 31.93 -7.91 14.06
CA ASP A 195 32.64 -8.47 12.91
C ASP A 195 31.72 -8.91 11.75
N ARG A 196 30.42 -9.02 12.01
CA ARG A 196 29.39 -9.34 11.01
C ARG A 196 28.48 -8.17 10.68
N TRP A 197 28.79 -6.97 11.17
CA TRP A 197 28.05 -5.77 10.79
C TRP A 197 28.29 -5.44 9.31
N PRO A 198 27.34 -4.78 8.63
CA PRO A 198 27.55 -4.34 7.26
C PRO A 198 28.72 -3.33 7.17
N GLU A 199 29.27 -3.13 5.98
CA GLU A 199 30.21 -2.04 5.75
C GLU A 199 29.56 -0.69 6.08
N PRO A 200 30.35 0.27 6.63
CA PRO A 200 29.82 1.59 6.94
C PRO A 200 29.23 2.28 5.71
N GLY A 201 27.99 2.75 5.83
CA GLY A 201 27.27 3.41 4.76
C GLY A 201 26.20 4.37 5.29
N VAL A 202 25.89 5.40 4.48
CA VAL A 202 24.74 6.30 4.71
C VAL A 202 23.79 6.18 3.53
N GLU A 203 22.61 5.62 3.76
CA GLU A 203 21.59 5.48 2.73
C GLU A 203 20.76 6.76 2.61
N LEU A 204 20.70 7.27 1.39
CA LEU A 204 19.81 8.35 1.00
C LEU A 204 18.73 7.82 0.06
N GLN A 205 17.54 8.40 0.14
CA GLN A 205 16.43 8.17 -0.78
C GLN A 205 16.11 9.47 -1.51
N TRP A 206 15.86 9.38 -2.82
CA TRP A 206 15.31 10.50 -3.57
C TRP A 206 13.80 10.37 -3.76
N THR A 207 13.12 11.51 -3.87
CA THR A 207 11.69 11.55 -4.19
C THR A 207 11.49 11.23 -5.67
N SER A 208 10.36 10.60 -6.01
CA SER A 208 10.03 10.31 -7.41
C SER A 208 10.01 11.58 -8.25
N PRO A 209 10.72 11.62 -9.41
CA PRO A 209 10.67 12.75 -10.30
C PRO A 209 9.27 12.91 -10.88
N ARG A 210 8.82 14.15 -10.99
CA ARG A 210 7.59 14.51 -11.71
C ARG A 210 7.89 14.52 -13.21
N GLU A 211 6.83 14.61 -14.00
CA GLU A 211 6.94 14.79 -15.44
C GLU A 211 7.77 16.04 -15.77
N PRO A 212 8.62 15.99 -16.83
CA PRO A 212 9.53 17.08 -17.17
C PRO A 212 8.80 18.36 -17.55
N GLU A 213 9.39 19.51 -17.24
CA GLU A 213 8.86 20.81 -17.65
C GLU A 213 9.00 21.02 -19.15
N CYS A 214 8.05 21.73 -19.75
CA CYS A 214 8.04 22.03 -21.18
C CYS A 214 7.69 23.49 -21.46
N GLY A 215 8.37 24.09 -22.42
CA GLY A 215 7.99 25.38 -23.00
C GLY A 215 7.06 25.20 -24.19
N THR A 216 7.34 24.19 -25.02
CA THR A 216 6.61 23.86 -26.26
C THR A 216 6.32 22.36 -26.35
N GLN A 217 5.51 21.95 -27.30
CA GLN A 217 5.23 20.53 -27.54
C GLN A 217 6.48 19.76 -28.02
N ALA A 218 7.47 20.45 -28.61
CA ALA A 218 8.71 19.85 -29.07
C ALA A 218 9.61 19.36 -27.92
N ASP A 219 9.37 19.84 -26.71
CA ASP A 219 10.10 19.44 -25.50
C ASP A 219 9.57 18.13 -24.90
N CYS A 220 8.42 17.62 -25.42
CA CYS A 220 7.76 16.42 -24.93
C CYS A 220 7.96 15.25 -25.88
N GLU A 221 8.06 14.07 -25.32
CA GLU A 221 8.14 12.84 -26.11
C GLU A 221 6.83 12.50 -26.82
N GLY A 222 6.90 11.64 -27.85
CA GLY A 222 5.81 11.27 -28.74
C GLY A 222 4.58 10.60 -28.11
N LYS A 223 4.59 10.40 -26.78
CA LYS A 223 3.49 9.82 -25.97
C LYS A 223 3.04 10.73 -24.84
N SER A 224 3.44 12.00 -24.90
CA SER A 224 3.09 13.01 -23.91
C SER A 224 2.77 14.36 -24.54
N THR A 225 1.94 15.11 -23.85
CA THR A 225 1.45 16.43 -24.28
C THR A 225 1.84 17.51 -23.28
N CYS A 226 2.41 18.62 -23.77
CA CYS A 226 2.77 19.79 -22.98
C CYS A 226 1.53 20.54 -22.51
N ARG A 227 1.15 20.38 -21.22
CA ARG A 227 -0.03 21.01 -20.60
C ARG A 227 0.36 21.80 -19.36
N SER A 228 -0.48 22.74 -18.92
CA SER A 228 -0.29 23.45 -17.66
C SER A 228 -0.36 22.49 -16.47
N ASP A 229 0.57 22.64 -15.51
CA ASP A 229 0.58 21.87 -14.27
C ASP A 229 -0.60 22.34 -13.39
N PRO A 230 -1.55 21.46 -13.03
CA PRO A 230 -2.69 21.85 -12.19
C PRO A 230 -2.26 22.21 -10.75
N ALA A 231 -1.09 21.75 -10.30
CA ALA A 231 -0.60 21.97 -8.95
C ALA A 231 0.34 23.18 -8.83
N VAL A 232 0.89 23.71 -9.95
CA VAL A 232 1.85 24.82 -9.92
C VAL A 232 1.50 25.85 -11.00
N ALA A 233 0.97 26.98 -10.59
CA ALA A 233 0.59 28.06 -11.50
C ALA A 233 1.79 28.57 -12.31
N GLY A 234 1.62 28.68 -13.64
CA GLY A 234 2.63 29.20 -14.56
C GLY A 234 3.65 28.16 -15.05
N VAL A 235 3.64 26.93 -14.54
CA VAL A 235 4.49 25.82 -15.00
C VAL A 235 3.70 24.96 -16.00
N ARG A 236 4.37 24.47 -17.05
CA ARG A 236 3.85 23.49 -17.99
C ARG A 236 4.70 22.23 -17.94
N ARG A 237 4.06 21.05 -18.04
CA ARG A 237 4.74 19.75 -18.01
C ARG A 237 4.26 18.82 -19.12
N CYS A 238 5.10 17.84 -19.45
CA CYS A 238 4.82 16.80 -20.44
C CYS A 238 3.99 15.68 -19.82
N PHE A 239 2.68 15.87 -19.68
CA PHE A 239 1.79 14.82 -19.15
C PHE A 239 1.57 13.72 -20.18
N CYS A 240 1.57 12.48 -19.73
CA CYS A 240 1.34 11.32 -20.58
C CYS A 240 -0.03 11.38 -21.26
N ASP A 241 -0.09 10.92 -22.50
CA ASP A 241 -1.32 10.81 -23.28
C ASP A 241 -2.20 9.66 -22.75
N SER A 242 -3.46 9.66 -23.13
CA SER A 242 -4.43 8.64 -22.74
C SER A 242 -3.94 7.23 -23.08
N GLY A 243 -3.90 6.34 -22.08
CA GLY A 243 -3.38 4.98 -22.20
C GLY A 243 -1.91 4.81 -21.78
N PHE A 244 -1.22 5.91 -21.50
CA PHE A 244 0.18 5.89 -21.01
C PHE A 244 0.26 6.43 -19.60
N THR A 245 1.24 5.92 -18.81
CA THR A 245 1.53 6.35 -17.44
C THR A 245 2.99 6.75 -17.32
N TRP A 246 3.25 7.77 -16.50
CA TRP A 246 4.61 8.22 -16.21
C TRP A 246 5.37 7.16 -15.42
N ASP A 247 6.54 6.75 -15.93
CA ASP A 247 7.48 5.89 -15.19
C ASP A 247 8.65 6.73 -14.66
N PRO A 248 8.68 7.01 -13.35
CA PRO A 248 9.72 7.84 -12.75
C PRO A 248 11.10 7.17 -12.72
N VAL A 249 11.19 5.84 -12.97
CA VAL A 249 12.46 5.11 -13.01
C VAL A 249 13.09 5.19 -14.40
N GLN A 250 12.25 5.17 -15.44
CA GLN A 250 12.71 5.28 -16.84
C GLN A 250 12.70 6.73 -17.34
N GLY A 251 11.93 7.62 -16.72
CA GLY A 251 11.73 8.99 -17.16
C GLY A 251 10.90 9.10 -18.45
N LEU A 252 10.00 8.16 -18.68
CA LEU A 252 9.23 8.02 -19.91
C LEU A 252 7.75 7.76 -19.63
N CYS A 253 6.88 8.11 -20.58
CA CYS A 253 5.50 7.63 -20.62
C CYS A 253 5.46 6.21 -21.19
N VAL A 254 5.18 5.24 -20.34
CA VAL A 254 5.07 3.81 -20.70
C VAL A 254 3.62 3.40 -20.88
N ASP A 255 3.39 2.38 -21.72
CA ASP A 255 2.06 1.81 -21.92
C ASP A 255 1.52 1.25 -20.60
N GLY A 256 0.36 1.74 -20.18
CA GLY A 256 -0.27 1.33 -18.93
C GLY A 256 -0.55 -0.17 -18.85
N GLU A 257 -0.82 -0.82 -20.01
CA GLU A 257 -0.98 -2.28 -20.07
C GLU A 257 0.35 -3.04 -19.88
N LEU A 258 1.47 -2.46 -20.32
CA LEU A 258 2.80 -3.08 -20.16
C LEU A 258 3.29 -3.02 -18.71
N ARG A 259 2.97 -1.94 -17.98
CA ARG A 259 3.29 -1.83 -16.56
C ARG A 259 2.55 -2.89 -15.73
N CYS A 260 1.28 -3.15 -16.05
CA CYS A 260 0.54 -4.28 -15.44
C CYS A 260 1.16 -5.66 -15.74
N ARG A 261 1.91 -5.81 -16.84
CA ARG A 261 2.60 -7.07 -17.16
C ARG A 261 3.92 -7.26 -16.42
N PHE A 262 4.66 -6.18 -16.18
CA PHE A 262 5.91 -6.23 -15.41
C PHE A 262 5.67 -6.29 -13.91
N ASP A 263 4.62 -5.62 -13.41
CA ASP A 263 4.24 -5.63 -12.00
C ASP A 263 3.63 -6.97 -11.57
N VAL A 264 2.96 -7.70 -12.48
CA VAL A 264 2.49 -9.08 -12.22
C VAL A 264 3.64 -10.05 -11.97
N LEU A 265 4.81 -9.81 -12.55
CA LEU A 265 6.03 -10.60 -12.25
C LEU A 265 6.68 -10.20 -10.92
N ARG A 266 6.32 -9.05 -10.33
CA ARG A 266 6.81 -8.56 -9.04
C ARG A 266 5.75 -8.54 -7.93
N GLY A 267 4.55 -9.07 -8.17
CA GLY A 267 3.49 -9.17 -7.14
C GLY A 267 2.75 -7.86 -6.82
N CYS A 268 2.97 -6.78 -7.59
CA CYS A 268 2.24 -5.53 -7.45
C CYS A 268 1.07 -5.49 -8.44
N SER A 269 -0.15 -5.44 -7.93
CA SER A 269 -1.34 -5.22 -8.74
C SER A 269 -1.69 -3.74 -8.75
N ALA A 270 -1.87 -3.18 -9.93
CA ALA A 270 -2.28 -1.79 -10.11
C ALA A 270 -3.60 -1.51 -9.38
N PHE A 271 -3.55 -0.59 -8.45
CA PHE A 271 -4.70 0.18 -7.99
C PHE A 271 -4.48 1.58 -8.52
N ASP A 272 -5.12 1.88 -9.63
CA ASP A 272 -5.50 3.25 -9.97
C ASP A 272 -6.47 3.23 -11.14
N PHE A 273 -7.52 4.00 -11.02
CA PHE A 273 -8.55 4.30 -12.00
C PHE A 273 -9.86 3.49 -11.89
N GLU A 274 -10.60 3.67 -10.80
CA GLU A 274 -12.06 3.58 -10.87
C GLU A 274 -12.77 4.40 -9.76
N ASP A 275 -12.30 5.64 -9.52
CA ASP A 275 -13.09 6.59 -8.71
C ASP A 275 -13.13 8.00 -9.32
N SER A 276 -13.36 8.06 -10.60
CA SER A 276 -13.83 9.30 -11.23
C SER A 276 -14.65 8.93 -12.46
N ILE A 277 -15.90 8.68 -12.26
CA ILE A 277 -17.06 9.01 -13.11
C ILE A 277 -18.24 8.19 -12.59
N GLY A 278 -19.02 8.83 -11.74
CA GLY A 278 -20.42 8.43 -11.56
C GLY A 278 -21.16 8.70 -12.85
N SER A 279 -21.43 7.68 -13.62
CA SER A 279 -22.50 7.66 -14.61
C SER A 279 -22.76 6.25 -15.09
N LYS A 280 -23.97 5.83 -14.82
CA LYS A 280 -24.63 4.60 -15.21
C LYS A 280 -24.42 4.20 -16.68
N ASP A 281 -24.33 2.89 -16.87
CA ASP A 281 -24.83 2.13 -18.03
C ASP A 281 -24.73 2.79 -19.43
N ARG A 282 -23.53 2.87 -20.00
CA ARG A 282 -23.38 3.07 -21.46
C ARG A 282 -22.12 2.45 -22.08
N THR A 283 -21.21 1.90 -21.30
CA THR A 283 -19.92 1.43 -21.86
C THR A 283 -19.98 0.03 -22.45
N GLY A 284 -20.86 -0.83 -22.01
CA GLY A 284 -21.07 -2.15 -22.63
C GLY A 284 -21.65 -2.03 -24.05
N LEU A 285 -22.62 -1.14 -24.23
CA LEU A 285 -23.31 -0.93 -25.51
C LEU A 285 -22.44 -0.24 -26.56
N ILE A 286 -21.52 0.65 -26.12
CA ILE A 286 -20.61 1.38 -27.03
C ILE A 286 -19.45 0.49 -27.51
N ALA A 287 -18.95 -0.43 -26.68
CA ALA A 287 -17.95 -1.40 -27.10
C ALA A 287 -18.53 -2.38 -28.12
N ASP A 288 -19.74 -2.86 -27.92
CA ASP A 288 -20.45 -3.72 -28.86
C ASP A 288 -20.79 -2.98 -30.16
N ILE A 289 -21.21 -1.71 -30.10
CA ILE A 289 -21.52 -0.92 -31.30
C ILE A 289 -20.25 -0.58 -32.11
N LYS A 290 -19.11 -0.31 -31.48
CA LYS A 290 -17.83 -0.14 -32.18
C LYS A 290 -17.36 -1.42 -32.83
N THR A 291 -17.51 -2.54 -32.18
CA THR A 291 -17.17 -3.86 -32.71
C THR A 291 -18.10 -4.23 -33.86
N TYR A 292 -19.41 -4.00 -33.72
CA TYR A 292 -20.39 -4.19 -34.80
C TYR A 292 -20.17 -3.28 -35.99
N SER A 293 -19.86 -1.99 -35.74
CA SER A 293 -19.56 -1.03 -36.83
C SER A 293 -18.30 -1.43 -37.61
N THR A 294 -17.30 -1.97 -36.92
CA THR A 294 -16.08 -2.46 -37.58
C THR A 294 -16.35 -3.76 -38.38
N PHE A 295 -17.19 -4.65 -37.85
CA PHE A 295 -17.65 -5.87 -38.55
C PHE A 295 -18.53 -5.51 -39.76
N TYR A 296 -19.42 -4.52 -39.64
CA TYR A 296 -20.28 -4.10 -40.73
C TYR A 296 -19.50 -3.41 -41.87
N LYS A 297 -18.49 -2.61 -41.52
CA LYS A 297 -17.56 -2.02 -42.52
C LYS A 297 -16.70 -3.09 -43.16
N LEU A 298 -16.28 -4.12 -42.45
CA LEU A 298 -15.55 -5.28 -43.02
C LEU A 298 -16.44 -6.12 -43.91
N TYR A 299 -17.72 -6.32 -43.51
CA TYR A 299 -18.70 -7.06 -44.33
C TYR A 299 -19.06 -6.31 -45.63
N ILE A 300 -19.22 -5.00 -45.59
CA ILE A 300 -19.44 -4.16 -46.80
C ILE A 300 -18.19 -4.21 -47.73
N CYS A 301 -16.98 -4.24 -47.17
CA CYS A 301 -15.74 -4.39 -47.96
C CYS A 301 -15.66 -5.76 -48.67
N ILE A 302 -16.24 -6.81 -48.08
CA ILE A 302 -16.26 -8.16 -48.63
C ILE A 302 -17.37 -8.32 -49.68
N THR A 303 -18.51 -7.66 -49.55
CA THR A 303 -19.68 -7.82 -50.43
C THR A 303 -19.69 -6.92 -51.67
N ASN A 304 -18.93 -5.82 -51.70
CA ASN A 304 -18.85 -4.88 -52.83
C ASN A 304 -17.74 -5.19 -53.83
N LYS A 305 -17.32 -6.47 -53.95
CA LYS A 305 -16.28 -6.88 -54.87
C LYS A 305 -16.85 -7.60 -56.13
N LYS A 306 -17.36 -6.85 -57.06
CA LYS A 306 -17.20 -7.12 -58.49
C LYS A 306 -16.33 -5.99 -59.04
N GLU A 307 -15.12 -6.37 -59.51
CA GLU A 307 -14.12 -5.49 -60.11
C GLU A 307 -13.19 -4.71 -59.17
N ILE A 308 -12.15 -5.39 -58.66
CA ILE A 308 -10.81 -4.80 -58.43
C ILE A 308 -9.80 -5.98 -58.38
N GLU A 309 -8.69 -5.79 -59.08
CA GLU A 309 -7.60 -6.72 -59.39
C GLU A 309 -7.03 -7.60 -58.25
N THR A 310 -6.50 -8.73 -58.67
CA THR A 310 -6.03 -9.91 -57.90
C THR A 310 -5.06 -9.62 -56.72
N SER A 311 -4.43 -8.46 -56.61
CA SER A 311 -3.50 -8.15 -55.53
C SER A 311 -4.19 -7.65 -54.24
N ALA A 312 -5.30 -6.90 -54.35
CA ALA A 312 -6.05 -6.44 -53.19
C ALA A 312 -6.85 -7.52 -52.46
N GLY A 313 -7.19 -8.62 -53.19
CA GLY A 313 -7.88 -9.77 -52.60
C GLY A 313 -7.02 -10.59 -51.66
N LEU A 314 -5.73 -10.67 -51.92
CA LEU A 314 -4.78 -11.44 -51.11
C LEU A 314 -4.49 -10.73 -49.77
N THR A 315 -4.36 -9.39 -49.79
CA THR A 315 -4.09 -8.60 -48.57
C THR A 315 -5.28 -8.53 -47.62
N CYS A 316 -6.52 -8.44 -48.15
CA CYS A 316 -7.74 -8.50 -47.33
C CYS A 316 -7.97 -9.90 -46.73
N GLY A 317 -7.64 -10.97 -47.47
CA GLY A 317 -7.72 -12.36 -47.00
C GLY A 317 -6.74 -12.64 -45.84
N ILE A 318 -5.49 -12.17 -45.98
CA ILE A 318 -4.45 -12.32 -44.93
C ILE A 318 -4.83 -11.49 -43.69
N GLY A 319 -5.33 -10.29 -43.85
CA GLY A 319 -5.79 -9.48 -42.74
C GLY A 319 -6.93 -10.13 -41.93
N ALA A 320 -7.95 -10.67 -42.63
CA ALA A 320 -9.07 -11.35 -42.01
C ALA A 320 -8.65 -12.64 -41.27
N THR A 321 -7.73 -13.40 -41.85
CA THR A 321 -7.20 -14.63 -41.19
C THR A 321 -6.34 -14.31 -39.97
N LEU A 322 -5.55 -13.26 -40.00
CA LEU A 322 -4.77 -12.79 -38.82
C LEU A 322 -5.68 -12.31 -37.70
N ILE A 323 -6.76 -11.56 -38.01
CA ILE A 323 -7.74 -11.14 -37.02
C ILE A 323 -8.48 -12.34 -36.43
N ALA A 324 -8.93 -13.29 -37.26
CA ALA A 324 -9.57 -14.50 -36.78
C ALA A 324 -8.63 -15.36 -35.92
N ALA A 325 -7.36 -15.47 -36.29
CA ALA A 325 -6.34 -16.17 -35.52
C ALA A 325 -6.05 -15.49 -34.17
N THR A 326 -5.99 -14.16 -34.15
CA THR A 326 -5.81 -13.41 -32.90
C THR A 326 -7.03 -13.54 -31.98
N ILE A 327 -8.24 -13.47 -32.49
CA ILE A 327 -9.47 -13.70 -31.71
C ILE A 327 -9.49 -15.12 -31.17
N ALA A 328 -9.22 -16.14 -32.01
CA ALA A 328 -9.15 -17.53 -31.59
C ALA A 328 -8.06 -17.75 -30.53
N PHE A 329 -6.89 -17.13 -30.68
CA PHE A 329 -5.81 -17.17 -29.70
C PHE A 329 -6.20 -16.51 -28.37
N LEU A 330 -6.89 -15.36 -28.41
CA LEU A 330 -7.38 -14.68 -27.20
C LEU A 330 -8.45 -15.51 -26.50
N LEU A 331 -9.38 -16.10 -27.25
CA LEU A 331 -10.41 -17.01 -26.71
C LEU A 331 -9.78 -18.29 -26.15
N TYR A 332 -8.81 -18.88 -26.82
CA TYR A 332 -8.04 -20.03 -26.33
C TYR A 332 -7.28 -19.67 -25.04
N LYS A 333 -6.61 -18.52 -25.00
CA LYS A 333 -5.88 -18.05 -23.82
C LYS A 333 -6.82 -17.77 -22.66
N ARG A 334 -8.01 -17.19 -22.92
CA ARG A 334 -9.08 -17.02 -21.93
C ARG A 334 -9.58 -18.35 -21.39
N HIS A 335 -9.89 -19.28 -22.28
CA HIS A 335 -10.37 -20.62 -21.91
C HIS A 335 -9.31 -21.42 -21.11
N ARG A 336 -8.05 -21.33 -21.52
CA ARG A 336 -6.93 -21.95 -20.79
C ARG A 336 -6.78 -21.37 -19.38
N ARG A 337 -6.87 -20.03 -19.22
CA ARG A 337 -6.83 -19.37 -17.89
C ARG A 337 -7.99 -19.83 -16.99
N ILE A 338 -9.20 -19.96 -17.55
CA ILE A 338 -10.36 -20.46 -16.81
C ILE A 338 -10.12 -21.92 -16.37
N LYS A 339 -9.61 -22.78 -17.24
CA LYS A 339 -9.27 -24.17 -16.89
C LYS A 339 -8.15 -24.27 -15.84
N GLU A 340 -7.12 -23.46 -15.97
CA GLU A 340 -6.04 -23.41 -14.98
C GLU A 340 -6.54 -22.90 -13.61
N ALA A 341 -7.44 -21.92 -13.58
CA ALA A 341 -8.09 -21.45 -12.37
C ALA A 341 -8.99 -22.53 -11.74
N GLN A 342 -9.78 -23.22 -12.56
CA GLN A 342 -10.60 -24.35 -12.11
C GLN A 342 -9.77 -25.53 -11.57
N ALA A 343 -8.65 -25.85 -12.22
CA ALA A 343 -7.73 -26.89 -11.75
C ALA A 343 -7.06 -26.52 -10.42
N ARG A 344 -6.71 -25.25 -10.21
CA ARG A 344 -6.21 -24.73 -8.92
C ARG A 344 -7.27 -24.85 -7.83
N LEU A 345 -8.51 -24.43 -8.14
CA LEU A 345 -9.67 -24.57 -7.23
C LEU A 345 -9.91 -26.02 -6.82
N THR A 346 -9.79 -26.97 -7.77
CA THR A 346 -9.96 -28.40 -7.48
C THR A 346 -8.86 -28.93 -6.57
N LYS A 347 -7.61 -28.53 -6.84
CA LYS A 347 -6.46 -28.92 -6.02
C LYS A 347 -6.55 -28.32 -4.61
N GLU A 348 -6.85 -27.02 -4.47
CA GLU A 348 -7.01 -26.39 -3.16
C GLU A 348 -8.23 -26.92 -2.40
N ARG A 349 -9.29 -27.34 -3.12
CA ARG A 349 -10.40 -28.09 -2.53
C ARG A 349 -9.93 -29.38 -1.90
N GLU A 350 -9.10 -30.16 -2.60
CA GLU A 350 -8.51 -31.39 -2.08
C GLU A 350 -7.59 -31.11 -0.87
N ASP A 351 -6.79 -30.05 -0.95
CA ASP A 351 -5.91 -29.62 0.14
C ASP A 351 -6.70 -29.16 1.37
N ILE A 352 -7.82 -28.43 1.20
CA ILE A 352 -8.73 -28.03 2.29
C ILE A 352 -9.44 -29.24 2.90
N LEU A 353 -9.88 -30.19 2.07
CA LEU A 353 -10.54 -31.41 2.56
C LEU A 353 -9.56 -32.34 3.27
N ASN A 354 -8.29 -32.39 2.84
CA ASN A 354 -7.26 -33.27 3.38
C ASN A 354 -6.54 -32.67 4.61
N ALA A 355 -6.46 -31.33 4.73
CA ALA A 355 -5.78 -30.65 5.85
C ALA A 355 -6.57 -30.68 7.16
N ASN A 356 -7.83 -31.07 7.16
CA ASN A 356 -8.72 -30.95 8.31
C ASN A 356 -9.10 -32.28 8.93
N GLY A 357 -8.31 -32.74 9.86
CA GLY A 357 -8.69 -33.76 10.85
C GLY A 357 -9.82 -33.27 11.77
N GLY A 358 -11.04 -33.05 11.25
CA GLY A 358 -12.26 -32.97 12.05
C GLY A 358 -12.99 -31.63 12.17
N ARG A 359 -12.56 -30.53 11.54
CA ARG A 359 -13.26 -29.23 11.52
C ARG A 359 -13.36 -28.64 10.12
N ALA A 360 -13.76 -29.41 9.13
CA ALA A 360 -13.91 -28.97 7.76
C ALA A 360 -15.14 -28.06 7.60
N ALA A 361 -14.96 -26.90 6.95
CA ALA A 361 -16.07 -26.13 6.41
C ALA A 361 -16.92 -27.03 5.49
N LYS A 362 -18.25 -26.97 5.62
CA LYS A 362 -19.15 -27.78 4.80
C LYS A 362 -19.02 -27.42 3.32
N VAL A 363 -18.91 -28.41 2.46
CA VAL A 363 -18.96 -28.18 1.02
C VAL A 363 -20.41 -28.25 0.57
N PHE A 364 -20.94 -27.13 0.09
CA PHE A 364 -22.30 -27.00 -0.42
C PHE A 364 -22.31 -27.27 -1.93
N THR A 365 -23.37 -27.90 -2.41
CA THR A 365 -23.61 -28.06 -3.85
C THR A 365 -24.14 -26.76 -4.46
N GLY A 366 -23.90 -26.55 -5.76
CA GLY A 366 -24.42 -25.40 -6.47
C GLY A 366 -25.96 -25.32 -6.45
N ASN A 367 -26.66 -26.49 -6.39
CA ASN A 367 -28.11 -26.54 -6.30
C ASN A 367 -28.63 -26.15 -4.90
N GLU A 368 -27.93 -26.52 -3.82
CA GLU A 368 -28.27 -26.08 -2.46
C GLU A 368 -28.18 -24.56 -2.37
N ILE A 369 -27.10 -23.96 -2.88
CA ILE A 369 -26.91 -22.51 -2.85
C ILE A 369 -27.97 -21.78 -3.69
N LYS A 370 -28.26 -22.26 -4.91
CA LYS A 370 -29.31 -21.68 -5.75
C LYS A 370 -30.67 -21.71 -5.09
N ARG A 371 -31.04 -22.83 -4.42
CA ARG A 371 -32.30 -22.93 -3.66
C ARG A 371 -32.27 -21.97 -2.48
N ALA A 372 -31.21 -21.97 -1.68
CA ALA A 372 -31.11 -21.14 -0.48
C ALA A 372 -31.27 -19.64 -0.80
N THR A 373 -30.71 -19.17 -1.92
CA THR A 373 -30.72 -17.77 -2.34
C THR A 373 -31.87 -17.41 -3.29
N ASN A 374 -32.75 -18.34 -3.58
CA ASN A 374 -33.78 -18.20 -4.62
C ASN A 374 -33.17 -17.79 -5.97
N SER A 375 -32.14 -18.55 -6.42
CA SER A 375 -31.34 -18.29 -7.64
C SER A 375 -30.73 -16.89 -7.66
N PHE A 376 -30.21 -16.46 -6.52
CA PHE A 376 -29.57 -15.13 -6.34
C PHE A 376 -30.54 -13.98 -6.65
N SER A 377 -31.77 -14.09 -6.14
CA SER A 377 -32.80 -13.07 -6.32
C SER A 377 -32.36 -11.72 -5.76
N LYS A 378 -32.64 -10.64 -6.50
CA LYS A 378 -32.34 -9.27 -6.07
C LYS A 378 -32.99 -8.88 -4.75
N ASP A 379 -34.14 -9.47 -4.42
CA ASP A 379 -34.84 -9.23 -3.16
C ASP A 379 -34.05 -9.75 -1.94
N ARG A 380 -33.10 -10.64 -2.16
CA ARG A 380 -32.24 -11.21 -1.13
C ARG A 380 -30.81 -10.62 -1.12
N LEU A 381 -30.55 -9.61 -1.96
CA LEU A 381 -29.28 -8.94 -2.01
C LEU A 381 -29.08 -8.10 -0.74
N LEU A 382 -28.08 -8.44 0.07
CA LEU A 382 -27.69 -7.71 1.27
C LEU A 382 -26.72 -6.57 0.95
N GLY A 383 -25.80 -6.80 0.01
CA GLY A 383 -24.82 -5.81 -0.40
C GLY A 383 -24.07 -6.20 -1.66
N ALA A 384 -23.58 -5.18 -2.39
CA ALA A 384 -22.74 -5.35 -3.57
C ALA A 384 -21.53 -4.43 -3.47
N GLY A 385 -20.34 -4.96 -3.72
CA GLY A 385 -19.07 -4.21 -3.62
C GLY A 385 -18.05 -4.59 -4.69
N GLY A 386 -16.83 -4.07 -4.55
CA GLY A 386 -15.72 -4.35 -5.46
C GLY A 386 -15.35 -5.84 -5.53
N TYR A 387 -15.57 -6.57 -4.46
CA TYR A 387 -15.16 -7.97 -4.31
C TYR A 387 -16.26 -8.98 -4.65
N GLY A 388 -17.51 -8.56 -4.75
CA GLY A 388 -18.63 -9.45 -5.06
C GLY A 388 -19.96 -8.96 -4.54
N GLU A 389 -20.92 -9.88 -4.48
CA GLU A 389 -22.27 -9.66 -4.01
C GLU A 389 -22.56 -10.61 -2.83
N VAL A 390 -23.29 -10.12 -1.84
CA VAL A 390 -23.69 -10.91 -0.67
C VAL A 390 -25.21 -11.03 -0.67
N TYR A 391 -25.72 -12.26 -0.56
CA TYR A 391 -27.14 -12.57 -0.55
C TYR A 391 -27.54 -13.24 0.75
N GLN A 392 -28.73 -12.93 1.24
CA GLN A 392 -29.38 -13.72 2.29
C GLN A 392 -29.86 -15.06 1.70
N GLY A 393 -29.52 -16.16 2.37
CA GLY A 393 -29.98 -17.49 2.02
C GLY A 393 -30.73 -18.16 3.17
N THR A 394 -31.53 -19.17 2.85
CA THR A 394 -32.14 -20.05 3.87
C THR A 394 -31.85 -21.49 3.47
N LEU A 395 -31.08 -22.19 4.30
CA LEU A 395 -30.73 -23.59 4.07
C LEU A 395 -31.97 -24.50 4.27
N VAL A 396 -31.86 -25.77 3.87
CA VAL A 396 -32.96 -26.77 3.96
C VAL A 396 -33.39 -27.02 5.39
N ASP A 397 -32.47 -26.89 6.35
CA ASP A 397 -32.74 -27.03 7.78
C ASP A 397 -33.35 -25.78 8.44
N GLY A 398 -33.62 -24.73 7.64
CA GLY A 398 -34.16 -23.45 8.11
C GLY A 398 -33.09 -22.44 8.56
N THR A 399 -31.83 -22.80 8.59
CA THR A 399 -30.74 -21.89 8.98
C THR A 399 -30.59 -20.72 7.99
N VAL A 400 -30.67 -19.49 8.51
CA VAL A 400 -30.45 -18.29 7.70
C VAL A 400 -28.94 -18.06 7.58
N VAL A 401 -28.46 -17.78 6.36
CA VAL A 401 -27.05 -17.65 6.02
C VAL A 401 -26.79 -16.42 5.15
N ALA A 402 -25.54 -15.93 5.17
CA ALA A 402 -25.05 -14.94 4.22
C ALA A 402 -24.17 -15.65 3.17
N VAL A 403 -24.50 -15.43 1.89
CA VAL A 403 -23.87 -16.10 0.75
C VAL A 403 -23.12 -15.07 -0.07
N LYS A 404 -21.78 -15.08 -0.01
CA LYS A 404 -20.88 -14.15 -0.71
C LYS A 404 -20.39 -14.78 -2.01
N ILE A 405 -20.60 -14.11 -3.14
CA ILE A 405 -20.22 -14.55 -4.48
C ILE A 405 -19.16 -13.60 -5.04
N ALA A 406 -18.07 -14.12 -5.56
CA ALA A 406 -17.05 -13.32 -6.24
C ALA A 406 -17.57 -12.78 -7.59
N LYS A 407 -17.09 -11.60 -8.04
CA LYS A 407 -17.44 -11.04 -9.35
C LYS A 407 -16.86 -11.86 -10.51
N ILE A 408 -17.66 -12.01 -11.57
CA ILE A 408 -17.27 -12.73 -12.80
C ILE A 408 -16.08 -12.03 -13.46
N GLY A 409 -15.06 -12.81 -13.87
CA GLY A 409 -13.92 -12.32 -14.65
C GLY A 409 -12.80 -11.67 -13.82
N ASN A 410 -12.95 -11.57 -12.52
CA ASN A 410 -11.92 -11.07 -11.62
C ASN A 410 -11.12 -12.24 -11.02
N THR A 411 -9.95 -12.55 -11.59
CA THR A 411 -9.05 -13.59 -11.06
C THR A 411 -8.57 -13.29 -9.63
N LYS A 412 -8.44 -12.01 -9.28
CA LYS A 412 -8.09 -11.56 -7.91
C LYS A 412 -9.22 -11.87 -6.92
N GLY A 413 -10.48 -11.80 -7.33
CA GLY A 413 -11.62 -12.16 -6.50
C GLY A 413 -11.59 -13.63 -6.10
N ILE A 414 -11.16 -14.52 -6.99
CA ILE A 414 -11.01 -15.95 -6.70
C ILE A 414 -9.91 -16.17 -5.64
N ASP A 415 -8.73 -15.57 -5.85
CA ASP A 415 -7.61 -15.69 -4.91
C ASP A 415 -7.98 -15.14 -3.52
N GLN A 416 -8.77 -14.07 -3.45
CA GLN A 416 -9.26 -13.52 -2.19
C GLN A 416 -10.24 -14.47 -1.49
N VAL A 417 -11.19 -15.06 -2.23
CA VAL A 417 -12.14 -16.03 -1.66
C VAL A 417 -11.40 -17.26 -1.12
N LEU A 418 -10.41 -17.78 -1.85
CA LEU A 418 -9.62 -18.92 -1.39
C LEU A 418 -8.77 -18.58 -0.15
N ASN A 419 -8.21 -17.37 -0.12
CA ASN A 419 -7.49 -16.88 1.05
C ASN A 419 -8.41 -16.75 2.27
N GLU A 420 -9.64 -16.24 2.07
CA GLU A 420 -10.65 -16.10 3.11
C GLU A 420 -11.07 -17.46 3.69
N VAL A 421 -11.28 -18.48 2.83
CA VAL A 421 -11.53 -19.87 3.29
C VAL A 421 -10.38 -20.38 4.14
N ARG A 422 -9.13 -20.24 3.64
CA ARG A 422 -7.93 -20.73 4.32
C ARG A 422 -7.78 -20.14 5.72
N ILE A 423 -8.07 -18.86 5.88
CA ILE A 423 -7.96 -18.14 7.15
C ILE A 423 -9.12 -18.53 8.08
N LEU A 424 -10.37 -18.42 7.60
CA LEU A 424 -11.54 -18.66 8.45
C LEU A 424 -11.73 -20.11 8.90
N CYS A 425 -11.17 -21.07 8.16
CA CYS A 425 -11.12 -22.47 8.64
C CYS A 425 -10.18 -22.67 9.83
N GLN A 426 -9.25 -21.74 10.09
CA GLN A 426 -8.25 -21.85 11.18
C GLN A 426 -8.64 -21.10 12.44
N VAL A 427 -9.62 -20.19 12.35
CA VAL A 427 -10.03 -19.31 13.46
C VAL A 427 -11.45 -19.61 13.92
N ASN A 428 -11.66 -19.45 15.24
CA ASN A 428 -12.99 -19.54 15.84
C ASN A 428 -13.02 -18.62 17.07
N HIS A 429 -13.74 -17.50 16.97
CA HIS A 429 -13.85 -16.53 18.06
C HIS A 429 -15.24 -15.87 18.01
N LYS A 430 -15.81 -15.51 19.18
CA LYS A 430 -17.14 -14.91 19.30
C LYS A 430 -17.29 -13.61 18.49
N SER A 431 -16.23 -12.82 18.42
CA SER A 431 -16.19 -11.51 17.73
C SER A 431 -15.65 -11.60 16.29
N LEU A 432 -15.59 -12.79 15.69
CA LEU A 432 -15.30 -13.00 14.26
C LEU A 432 -16.49 -13.69 13.60
N VAL A 433 -16.73 -13.36 12.32
CA VAL A 433 -17.78 -14.07 11.55
C VAL A 433 -17.40 -15.53 11.35
N HIS A 434 -18.39 -16.42 11.49
CA HIS A 434 -18.20 -17.86 11.33
C HIS A 434 -18.44 -18.29 9.88
N LEU A 435 -17.46 -18.92 9.25
CA LEU A 435 -17.58 -19.56 7.95
C LEU A 435 -18.26 -20.93 8.12
N LEU A 436 -19.46 -21.10 7.58
CA LEU A 436 -20.20 -22.38 7.60
C LEU A 436 -19.74 -23.32 6.50
N GLY A 437 -19.30 -22.76 5.37
CA GLY A 437 -18.81 -23.56 4.26
C GLY A 437 -18.58 -22.81 2.98
N CYS A 438 -18.29 -23.56 1.92
CA CYS A 438 -18.08 -23.00 0.59
C CYS A 438 -18.71 -23.86 -0.50
N CYS A 439 -18.96 -23.26 -1.68
CA CYS A 439 -19.35 -23.97 -2.88
C CYS A 439 -18.36 -23.65 -4.02
N VAL A 440 -17.80 -24.69 -4.60
CA VAL A 440 -16.82 -24.61 -5.70
C VAL A 440 -17.31 -25.28 -7.00
N GLU A 441 -18.59 -25.69 -7.03
CA GLU A 441 -19.20 -26.33 -8.21
C GLU A 441 -19.62 -25.32 -9.27
N LEU A 442 -19.88 -24.07 -8.88
CA LEU A 442 -20.30 -23.01 -9.79
C LEU A 442 -19.05 -22.33 -10.40
N GLU A 443 -19.26 -21.59 -11.48
CA GLU A 443 -18.16 -20.87 -12.18
C GLU A 443 -17.39 -19.92 -11.27
N GLN A 444 -18.05 -19.49 -10.19
CA GLN A 444 -17.49 -18.60 -9.18
C GLN A 444 -17.50 -19.29 -7.82
N PRO A 445 -16.41 -19.18 -7.06
CA PRO A 445 -16.41 -19.69 -5.70
C PRO A 445 -17.35 -18.87 -4.83
N ILE A 446 -18.08 -19.56 -3.97
CA ILE A 446 -19.09 -19.00 -3.07
C ILE A 446 -18.72 -19.34 -1.64
N LEU A 447 -18.83 -18.37 -0.74
CA LEU A 447 -18.67 -18.53 0.69
C LEU A 447 -20.02 -18.44 1.39
N VAL A 448 -20.23 -19.28 2.39
CA VAL A 448 -21.46 -19.34 3.18
C VAL A 448 -21.11 -19.06 4.64
N TYR A 449 -21.63 -17.96 5.17
CA TYR A 449 -21.39 -17.51 6.54
C TYR A 449 -22.67 -17.60 7.39
N GLU A 450 -22.47 -17.54 8.70
CA GLU A 450 -23.57 -17.18 9.59
C GLU A 450 -24.17 -15.83 9.14
N TYR A 451 -25.49 -15.72 9.26
CA TYR A 451 -26.17 -14.45 8.97
C TYR A 451 -26.16 -13.58 10.22
N ILE A 452 -25.77 -12.31 10.07
CA ILE A 452 -25.70 -11.33 11.14
C ILE A 452 -26.77 -10.27 10.88
N GLU A 453 -27.70 -10.10 11.81
CA GLU A 453 -29.01 -9.51 11.58
C GLU A 453 -29.00 -7.99 11.45
N ASN A 454 -28.15 -7.29 12.24
CA ASN A 454 -28.20 -5.82 12.36
C ASN A 454 -27.26 -5.08 11.42
N GLY A 455 -26.74 -5.74 10.36
CA GLY A 455 -25.92 -5.07 9.34
C GLY A 455 -24.58 -4.57 9.87
N THR A 456 -24.07 -3.49 9.31
CA THR A 456 -22.72 -2.98 9.58
C THR A 456 -22.73 -1.87 10.64
N LEU A 457 -21.61 -1.73 11.38
CA LEU A 457 -21.39 -0.61 12.29
C LEU A 457 -21.49 0.73 11.55
N LEU A 458 -20.96 0.82 10.33
CA LEU A 458 -21.03 2.04 9.51
C LEU A 458 -22.50 2.49 9.30
N GLU A 459 -23.41 1.56 9.00
CA GLU A 459 -24.84 1.86 8.80
C GLU A 459 -25.46 2.45 10.06
N HIS A 460 -25.14 1.92 11.24
CA HIS A 460 -25.61 2.44 12.52
C HIS A 460 -25.07 3.83 12.84
N LEU A 461 -23.78 4.09 12.59
CA LEU A 461 -23.16 5.38 12.85
C LEU A 461 -23.63 6.47 11.88
N GLN A 462 -23.99 6.10 10.63
CA GLN A 462 -24.44 7.02 9.59
C GLN A 462 -25.99 7.14 9.47
N ALA A 463 -26.76 6.37 10.24
CA ALA A 463 -28.21 6.33 10.18
C ALA A 463 -28.85 7.59 10.79
N ARG A 464 -28.87 8.68 10.02
CA ARG A 464 -29.54 9.95 10.38
C ARG A 464 -30.95 10.09 9.80
N LYS A 465 -31.54 8.99 9.25
CA LYS A 465 -32.87 9.04 8.62
C LYS A 465 -33.98 8.75 9.65
N PRO A 466 -35.11 9.49 9.62
CA PRO A 466 -36.30 9.14 10.41
C PRO A 466 -36.75 7.71 10.07
N GLY A 467 -36.86 6.84 11.07
CA GLY A 467 -37.23 5.40 10.91
C GLY A 467 -36.04 4.47 10.64
N GLY A 468 -34.78 4.97 10.66
CA GLY A 468 -33.56 4.15 10.59
C GLY A 468 -33.20 3.44 11.90
N TRP A 469 -32.00 2.89 11.98
CA TRP A 469 -31.47 2.25 13.17
C TRP A 469 -31.50 3.17 14.39
N LYS A 470 -31.74 2.62 15.60
CA LYS A 470 -31.65 3.39 16.84
C LYS A 470 -30.21 3.86 17.04
N HIS A 471 -30.05 5.08 17.56
CA HIS A 471 -28.75 5.62 17.93
C HIS A 471 -28.09 4.71 18.98
N LEU A 472 -26.82 4.33 18.73
CA LEU A 472 -26.04 3.53 19.68
C LEU A 472 -25.68 4.37 20.90
N SER A 473 -26.04 3.89 22.09
CA SER A 473 -25.64 4.51 23.35
C SER A 473 -24.11 4.43 23.57
N TRP A 474 -23.58 5.23 24.48
CA TRP A 474 -22.16 5.19 24.81
C TRP A 474 -21.69 3.80 25.24
N MET A 475 -22.44 3.12 26.11
CA MET A 475 -22.12 1.76 26.55
C MET A 475 -22.13 0.75 25.43
N GLN A 476 -23.07 0.85 24.48
CA GLN A 476 -23.08 -0.02 23.30
C GLN A 476 -21.87 0.22 22.40
N ARG A 477 -21.45 1.48 22.24
CA ARG A 477 -20.24 1.82 21.47
C ARG A 477 -18.96 1.29 22.12
N LEU A 478 -18.86 1.36 23.44
CA LEU A 478 -17.75 0.75 24.20
C LEU A 478 -17.73 -0.79 24.05
N GLN A 479 -18.92 -1.44 24.11
CA GLN A 479 -19.00 -2.88 23.93
C GLN A 479 -18.60 -3.30 22.51
N ILE A 480 -19.04 -2.58 21.48
CA ILE A 480 -18.66 -2.80 20.08
C ILE A 480 -17.14 -2.63 19.90
N ALA A 481 -16.56 -1.59 20.53
CA ALA A 481 -15.11 -1.38 20.51
C ALA A 481 -14.36 -2.55 21.17
N LEU A 482 -14.84 -3.00 22.34
CA LEU A 482 -14.26 -4.12 23.07
C LEU A 482 -14.32 -5.43 22.29
N ASP A 483 -15.50 -5.81 21.79
CA ASP A 483 -15.67 -7.03 20.99
C ASP A 483 -14.76 -7.04 19.76
N THR A 484 -14.66 -5.88 19.05
CA THR A 484 -13.81 -5.75 17.87
C THR A 484 -12.32 -5.90 18.25
N ALA A 485 -11.88 -5.25 19.35
CA ALA A 485 -10.51 -5.34 19.84
C ALA A 485 -10.16 -6.76 20.26
N GLU A 486 -11.04 -7.48 20.97
CA GLU A 486 -10.86 -8.90 21.33
C GLU A 486 -10.69 -9.78 20.08
N GLY A 487 -11.52 -9.57 19.04
CA GLY A 487 -11.41 -10.29 17.77
C GLY A 487 -10.05 -10.09 17.09
N LEU A 488 -9.58 -8.84 17.01
CA LEU A 488 -8.28 -8.51 16.44
C LEU A 488 -7.11 -9.01 17.30
N ALA A 489 -7.21 -8.90 18.64
CA ALA A 489 -6.21 -9.44 19.55
C ALA A 489 -6.09 -10.97 19.42
N TYR A 490 -7.22 -11.67 19.26
CA TYR A 490 -7.22 -13.11 18.99
C TYR A 490 -6.47 -13.46 17.69
N LEU A 491 -6.70 -12.69 16.61
CA LEU A 491 -6.01 -12.89 15.33
C LEU A 491 -4.50 -12.68 15.45
N HIS A 492 -4.07 -11.65 16.20
CA HIS A 492 -2.66 -11.28 16.30
C HIS A 492 -1.86 -12.18 17.25
N PHE A 493 -2.47 -12.68 18.34
CA PHE A 493 -1.75 -13.35 19.41
C PHE A 493 -2.14 -14.82 19.64
N SER A 494 -3.40 -15.19 19.37
CA SER A 494 -3.91 -16.53 19.66
C SER A 494 -3.96 -17.43 18.43
N ALA A 495 -4.11 -16.86 17.25
CA ALA A 495 -4.04 -17.60 15.99
C ALA A 495 -2.59 -18.04 15.70
N VAL A 496 -2.43 -19.27 15.18
CA VAL A 496 -1.12 -19.82 14.83
C VAL A 496 -1.18 -20.35 13.39
N PRO A 497 -0.42 -19.72 12.47
CA PRO A 497 0.37 -18.49 12.63
C PRO A 497 -0.51 -17.24 12.85
N PRO A 498 0.06 -16.13 13.36
CA PRO A 498 -0.67 -14.88 13.52
C PRO A 498 -1.29 -14.40 12.21
N ILE A 499 -2.43 -13.70 12.30
CA ILE A 499 -3.20 -13.23 11.14
C ILE A 499 -3.33 -11.72 11.21
N TYR A 500 -2.92 -11.00 10.16
CA TYR A 500 -3.17 -9.58 10.00
C TYR A 500 -4.37 -9.38 9.10
N HIS A 501 -5.40 -8.64 9.57
CA HIS A 501 -6.67 -8.48 8.87
C HIS A 501 -6.55 -7.61 7.62
N ARG A 502 -5.82 -6.48 7.73
CA ARG A 502 -5.45 -5.58 6.62
C ARG A 502 -6.58 -4.70 6.05
N ASP A 503 -7.83 -4.95 6.39
CA ASP A 503 -8.98 -4.11 5.96
C ASP A 503 -9.97 -3.88 7.11
N VAL A 504 -9.45 -3.50 8.29
CA VAL A 504 -10.26 -3.13 9.46
C VAL A 504 -10.94 -1.80 9.16
N LYS A 505 -12.29 -1.78 9.21
CA LYS A 505 -13.12 -0.60 8.98
C LYS A 505 -14.54 -0.82 9.49
N SER A 506 -15.29 0.23 9.75
CA SER A 506 -16.65 0.14 10.28
C SER A 506 -17.64 -0.62 9.39
N SER A 507 -17.44 -0.66 8.07
CA SER A 507 -18.26 -1.46 7.16
C SER A 507 -17.94 -2.96 7.18
N ASN A 508 -16.82 -3.38 7.77
CA ASN A 508 -16.44 -4.78 7.95
C ASN A 508 -16.67 -5.26 9.40
N ILE A 509 -17.34 -4.46 10.22
CA ILE A 509 -17.79 -4.84 11.57
C ILE A 509 -19.32 -4.99 11.50
N LEU A 510 -19.79 -6.21 11.70
CA LEU A 510 -21.21 -6.56 11.70
C LEU A 510 -21.73 -6.61 13.14
N LEU A 511 -23.02 -6.30 13.33
CA LEU A 511 -23.68 -6.30 14.63
C LEU A 511 -24.74 -7.40 14.69
N ASP A 512 -24.67 -8.27 15.71
CA ASP A 512 -25.67 -9.33 15.94
C ASP A 512 -26.97 -8.78 16.56
N GLU A 513 -27.93 -9.65 16.84
CA GLU A 513 -29.22 -9.29 17.47
C GLU A 513 -29.05 -8.47 18.75
N LYS A 514 -27.99 -8.71 19.51
CA LYS A 514 -27.68 -8.07 20.79
C LYS A 514 -26.75 -6.85 20.64
N LEU A 515 -26.42 -6.49 19.41
CA LEU A 515 -25.42 -5.47 19.05
C LEU A 515 -23.97 -5.84 19.46
N ASN A 516 -23.64 -7.12 19.64
CA ASN A 516 -22.26 -7.55 19.76
C ASN A 516 -21.57 -7.46 18.39
N ALA A 517 -20.29 -7.08 18.39
CA ALA A 517 -19.56 -6.91 17.14
C ALA A 517 -18.90 -8.20 16.65
N LYS A 518 -18.93 -8.39 15.33
CA LYS A 518 -18.23 -9.46 14.62
C LYS A 518 -17.44 -8.90 13.45
N VAL A 519 -16.14 -9.09 13.46
CA VAL A 519 -15.24 -8.68 12.38
C VAL A 519 -15.40 -9.61 11.18
N SER A 520 -15.51 -9.06 9.98
CA SER A 520 -15.81 -9.76 8.73
C SER A 520 -14.85 -9.34 7.61
N ASP A 521 -14.91 -10.05 6.47
CA ASP A 521 -14.17 -9.80 5.23
C ASP A 521 -12.65 -10.00 5.33
N PHE A 522 -12.24 -11.27 5.37
CA PHE A 522 -10.84 -11.71 5.46
C PHE A 522 -10.14 -11.85 4.09
N GLY A 523 -10.73 -11.35 3.01
CA GLY A 523 -10.20 -11.50 1.66
C GLY A 523 -8.80 -10.92 1.46
N LEU A 524 -8.47 -9.84 2.18
CA LEU A 524 -7.16 -9.20 2.14
C LEU A 524 -6.19 -9.68 3.23
N SER A 525 -6.64 -10.48 4.18
CA SER A 525 -5.85 -10.89 5.35
C SER A 525 -4.62 -11.71 4.97
N ARG A 526 -3.62 -11.71 5.83
CA ARG A 526 -2.36 -12.43 5.61
C ARG A 526 -1.92 -13.18 6.87
N LEU A 527 -1.43 -14.41 6.65
CA LEU A 527 -0.74 -15.19 7.67
C LEU A 527 0.66 -14.61 7.87
N ALA A 528 1.02 -14.28 9.09
CA ALA A 528 2.37 -13.86 9.43
C ALA A 528 3.29 -15.08 9.54
N HIS A 529 4.51 -14.97 9.01
CA HIS A 529 5.54 -15.96 9.24
C HIS A 529 6.22 -15.63 10.57
N THR A 530 6.34 -16.62 11.46
CA THR A 530 6.88 -16.46 12.82
C THR A 530 8.30 -15.91 12.87
N ASP A 531 9.05 -16.08 11.78
CA ASP A 531 10.47 -15.71 11.69
C ASP A 531 10.68 -14.29 11.09
N LEU A 532 9.60 -13.60 10.69
CA LEU A 532 9.68 -12.31 10.05
C LEU A 532 8.98 -11.23 10.89
N SER A 533 9.64 -10.10 11.09
CA SER A 533 9.07 -8.94 11.80
C SER A 533 7.95 -8.24 11.04
N HIS A 534 7.78 -8.52 9.76
CA HIS A 534 6.77 -7.93 8.88
C HIS A 534 6.55 -8.77 7.62
N ILE A 535 5.43 -8.55 6.95
CA ILE A 535 5.14 -9.11 5.62
C ILE A 535 5.37 -8.02 4.58
N SER A 536 6.37 -8.22 3.70
CA SER A 536 6.58 -7.32 2.55
C SER A 536 5.50 -7.57 1.51
N THR A 537 4.59 -6.62 1.33
CA THR A 537 3.47 -6.73 0.40
C THR A 537 3.01 -5.34 -0.05
N CYS A 538 2.46 -5.27 -1.27
CA CYS A 538 1.87 -4.02 -1.76
C CYS A 538 0.84 -3.49 -0.77
N ALA A 539 0.82 -2.18 -0.55
CA ALA A 539 -0.16 -1.54 0.30
C ALA A 539 -1.57 -1.78 -0.27
N GLN A 540 -2.43 -2.35 0.52
CA GLN A 540 -3.84 -2.60 0.24
C GLN A 540 -4.65 -2.34 1.49
N GLY A 541 -5.88 -1.92 1.32
CA GLY A 541 -6.80 -1.56 2.39
C GLY A 541 -7.76 -0.48 1.89
N THR A 542 -8.50 0.13 2.78
CA THR A 542 -9.50 1.15 2.46
C THR A 542 -8.98 2.54 2.77
N LEU A 543 -9.19 3.50 1.84
CA LEU A 543 -8.81 4.90 2.03
C LEU A 543 -9.42 5.46 3.33
N GLY A 544 -8.61 6.18 4.11
CA GLY A 544 -8.97 6.73 5.41
C GLY A 544 -8.63 5.81 6.58
N TYR A 545 -8.49 4.49 6.36
CA TYR A 545 -8.10 3.51 7.38
C TYR A 545 -6.68 2.96 7.17
N LEU A 546 -6.12 3.17 5.98
CA LEU A 546 -4.83 2.62 5.61
C LEU A 546 -3.71 3.27 6.42
N ASP A 547 -2.92 2.44 7.09
CA ASP A 547 -1.74 2.85 7.85
C ASP A 547 -0.73 3.59 6.96
N PRO A 548 -0.40 4.87 7.26
CA PRO A 548 0.54 5.65 6.47
C PRO A 548 1.95 5.05 6.43
N GLU A 549 2.39 4.41 7.51
CA GLU A 549 3.70 3.77 7.55
C GLU A 549 3.74 2.51 6.66
N TYR A 550 2.70 1.68 6.72
CA TYR A 550 2.56 0.55 5.82
C TYR A 550 2.45 0.99 4.36
N TYR A 551 1.69 2.05 4.07
CA TYR A 551 1.57 2.60 2.72
C TYR A 551 2.92 3.07 2.15
N ARG A 552 3.77 3.69 2.98
CA ARG A 552 5.10 4.19 2.58
C ARG A 552 6.15 3.08 2.44
N ASN A 553 6.13 2.09 3.36
CA ASN A 553 7.21 1.11 3.50
C ASN A 553 6.89 -0.26 2.90
N TYR A 554 5.62 -0.51 2.52
CA TYR A 554 5.13 -1.83 2.07
C TYR A 554 5.39 -2.97 3.07
N GLN A 555 5.54 -2.63 4.36
CA GLN A 555 5.79 -3.55 5.47
C GLN A 555 4.53 -3.67 6.31
N LEU A 556 3.73 -4.70 6.06
CA LEU A 556 2.54 -5.02 6.84
C LEU A 556 2.92 -5.65 8.17
N THR A 557 2.34 -5.16 9.26
CA THR A 557 2.48 -5.69 10.62
C THR A 557 1.12 -5.71 11.33
N ASP A 558 1.06 -6.30 12.54
CA ASP A 558 -0.08 -6.19 13.45
C ASP A 558 -0.46 -4.73 13.73
N LYS A 559 0.53 -3.84 13.80
CA LYS A 559 0.34 -2.40 14.06
C LYS A 559 -0.40 -1.65 12.93
N SER A 560 -0.48 -2.24 11.74
CA SER A 560 -1.28 -1.68 10.65
C SER A 560 -2.78 -1.86 10.92
N ASP A 561 -3.20 -3.00 11.50
CA ASP A 561 -4.58 -3.21 11.96
C ASP A 561 -4.91 -2.31 13.16
N VAL A 562 -3.93 -2.09 14.06
CA VAL A 562 -4.07 -1.14 15.19
C VAL A 562 -4.37 0.27 14.69
N TYR A 563 -3.65 0.76 13.67
CA TYR A 563 -3.93 2.06 13.06
C TYR A 563 -5.36 2.13 12.51
N SER A 564 -5.75 1.14 11.70
CA SER A 564 -7.08 1.08 11.12
C SER A 564 -8.18 1.02 12.20
N PHE A 565 -7.91 0.29 13.29
CA PHE A 565 -8.81 0.23 14.43
C PHE A 565 -8.90 1.57 15.19
N GLY A 566 -7.80 2.32 15.30
CA GLY A 566 -7.79 3.69 15.82
C GLY A 566 -8.78 4.60 15.08
N VAL A 567 -8.87 4.47 13.74
CA VAL A 567 -9.87 5.19 12.94
C VAL A 567 -11.30 4.74 13.29
N VAL A 568 -11.53 3.43 13.50
CA VAL A 568 -12.83 2.91 13.92
C VAL A 568 -13.23 3.45 15.29
N LEU A 569 -12.29 3.58 16.24
CA LEU A 569 -12.54 4.19 17.55
C LEU A 569 -12.97 5.65 17.40
N LEU A 570 -12.35 6.41 16.49
CA LEU A 570 -12.80 7.77 16.18
C LEU A 570 -14.20 7.80 15.55
N GLU A 571 -14.53 6.87 14.65
CA GLU A 571 -15.89 6.76 14.10
C GLU A 571 -16.91 6.47 15.22
N LEU A 572 -16.60 5.57 16.14
CA LEU A 572 -17.45 5.27 17.31
C LEU A 572 -17.62 6.48 18.23
N LEU A 573 -16.59 7.30 18.40
CA LEU A 573 -16.63 8.49 19.24
C LEU A 573 -17.38 9.67 18.60
N THR A 574 -17.22 9.84 17.28
CA THR A 574 -17.65 11.06 16.58
C THR A 574 -18.89 10.86 15.70
N SER A 575 -19.25 9.64 15.37
CA SER A 575 -20.22 9.29 14.30
C SER A 575 -19.88 9.92 12.94
N GLN A 576 -18.61 10.30 12.71
CA GLN A 576 -18.18 10.90 11.46
C GLN A 576 -17.51 9.86 10.57
N LYS A 577 -17.57 10.06 9.25
CA LYS A 577 -16.91 9.17 8.27
C LYS A 577 -15.40 9.32 8.34
N ALA A 578 -14.67 8.23 8.14
CA ALA A 578 -13.20 8.23 8.03
C ALA A 578 -12.69 9.22 6.96
N ILE A 579 -13.38 9.30 5.81
CA ILE A 579 -13.16 10.31 4.76
C ILE A 579 -14.48 11.04 4.51
N ASP A 580 -14.45 12.37 4.56
CA ASP A 580 -15.57 13.23 4.22
C ASP A 580 -15.09 14.47 3.46
N PHE A 581 -15.37 14.53 2.18
CA PHE A 581 -14.99 15.64 1.29
C PHE A 581 -15.83 16.92 1.53
N ASN A 582 -16.81 16.90 2.42
CA ASN A 582 -17.55 18.10 2.82
C ASN A 582 -16.87 18.86 3.97
N ARG A 583 -15.84 18.27 4.61
CA ARG A 583 -14.99 18.98 5.58
C ARG A 583 -14.02 19.91 4.85
N GLU A 584 -13.38 20.80 5.61
CA GLU A 584 -12.28 21.63 5.08
C GLU A 584 -11.16 20.75 4.48
N ALA A 585 -10.43 21.29 3.52
CA ALA A 585 -9.45 20.52 2.73
C ALA A 585 -8.42 19.78 3.60
N ASP A 586 -8.00 20.38 4.70
CA ASP A 586 -7.03 19.79 5.63
C ASP A 586 -7.67 18.78 6.61
N ASP A 587 -9.00 18.76 6.73
CA ASP A 587 -9.77 17.93 7.66
C ASP A 587 -10.54 16.78 6.98
N VAL A 588 -10.36 16.59 5.68
CA VAL A 588 -11.05 15.52 4.91
C VAL A 588 -10.87 14.15 5.57
N ASN A 589 -9.68 13.87 6.12
CA ASN A 589 -9.37 12.64 6.84
C ASN A 589 -9.65 12.79 8.34
N LEU A 590 -10.52 11.92 8.89
CA LEU A 590 -10.93 11.96 10.30
C LEU A 590 -9.75 11.82 11.28
N ALA A 591 -8.76 10.98 10.95
CA ALA A 591 -7.59 10.80 11.80
C ALA A 591 -6.78 12.11 11.90
N VAL A 592 -6.57 12.80 10.77
CA VAL A 592 -5.86 14.10 10.73
C VAL A 592 -6.65 15.15 11.47
N TYR A 593 -7.96 15.23 11.24
CA TYR A 593 -8.85 16.15 11.93
C TYR A 593 -8.82 15.97 13.45
N ALA A 594 -8.95 14.74 13.94
CA ALA A 594 -8.93 14.46 15.37
C ALA A 594 -7.56 14.75 16.00
N GLN A 595 -6.44 14.47 15.31
CA GLN A 595 -5.10 14.81 15.75
C GLN A 595 -4.91 16.33 15.89
N ARG A 596 -5.41 17.11 14.92
CA ARG A 596 -5.38 18.58 15.00
C ARG A 596 -6.19 19.10 16.18
N MET A 597 -7.43 18.60 16.37
CA MET A 597 -8.29 19.00 17.48
C MET A 597 -7.68 18.63 18.83
N MET A 598 -6.91 17.54 18.91
CA MET A 598 -6.16 17.20 20.11
C MET A 598 -5.05 18.21 20.41
N LEU A 599 -4.29 18.63 19.39
CA LEU A 599 -3.23 19.64 19.54
C LEU A 599 -3.79 20.99 19.97
N GLU A 600 -5.04 21.31 19.61
CA GLU A 600 -5.78 22.50 20.03
C GLU A 600 -6.46 22.34 21.42
N GLU A 601 -6.27 21.20 22.12
CA GLU A 601 -6.94 20.83 23.37
C GLU A 601 -8.49 20.76 23.25
N ARG A 602 -9.00 20.55 22.06
CA ARG A 602 -10.42 20.58 21.68
C ARG A 602 -10.97 19.22 21.28
N LEU A 603 -10.35 18.12 21.69
CA LEU A 603 -10.79 16.77 21.32
C LEU A 603 -12.27 16.52 21.61
N MET A 604 -12.80 17.08 22.69
CA MET A 604 -14.21 16.93 23.06
C MET A 604 -15.18 17.65 22.09
N ASP A 605 -14.70 18.57 21.27
CA ASP A 605 -15.56 19.27 20.28
C ASP A 605 -15.95 18.34 19.12
N VAL A 606 -15.14 17.31 18.81
CA VAL A 606 -15.40 16.35 17.74
C VAL A 606 -16.30 15.18 18.17
N VAL A 607 -16.53 14.99 19.48
CA VAL A 607 -17.41 13.94 20.02
C VAL A 607 -18.83 14.15 19.53
N ASP A 608 -19.52 13.06 19.16
CA ASP A 608 -20.90 13.06 18.70
C ASP A 608 -21.79 13.85 19.70
N PRO A 609 -22.45 14.93 19.26
CA PRO A 609 -23.30 15.72 20.13
C PRO A 609 -24.38 14.89 20.85
N LEU A 610 -24.94 13.86 20.21
CA LEU A 610 -25.93 12.98 20.79
C LEU A 610 -25.39 12.13 21.95
N LEU A 611 -24.10 11.85 21.99
CA LEU A 611 -23.47 11.17 23.12
C LEU A 611 -23.24 12.12 24.30
N LYS A 612 -23.02 13.41 24.02
CA LYS A 612 -22.81 14.43 25.07
C LYS A 612 -24.12 14.88 25.70
N GLU A 613 -25.22 14.77 24.97
CA GLU A 613 -26.54 15.15 25.45
C GLU A 613 -26.98 14.25 26.62
N GLY A 614 -27.04 14.79 27.80
CA GLY A 614 -27.39 14.07 29.04
C GLY A 614 -26.26 13.24 29.65
N ALA A 615 -25.04 13.25 29.08
CA ALA A 615 -23.88 12.57 29.63
C ALA A 615 -23.43 13.16 30.94
N ASN A 616 -23.13 12.33 31.94
CA ASN A 616 -22.54 12.74 33.18
C ASN A 616 -21.03 13.00 33.06
N ALA A 617 -20.39 13.62 34.08
CA ALA A 617 -18.97 13.93 34.01
C ALA A 617 -18.07 12.70 33.77
N LEU A 618 -18.44 11.57 34.37
CA LEU A 618 -17.67 10.33 34.21
C LEU A 618 -17.78 9.73 32.80
N GLU A 619 -18.96 9.80 32.18
CA GLU A 619 -19.12 9.39 30.77
C GLU A 619 -18.30 10.30 29.85
N LEU A 620 -18.27 11.62 30.08
CA LEU A 620 -17.44 12.54 29.33
C LEU A 620 -15.93 12.23 29.50
N ASP A 621 -15.49 11.89 30.71
CA ASP A 621 -14.10 11.48 30.95
C ASP A 621 -13.74 10.18 30.24
N THR A 622 -14.67 9.20 30.21
CA THR A 622 -14.47 7.95 29.47
C THR A 622 -14.48 8.16 27.94
N MET A 623 -15.28 9.09 27.41
CA MET A 623 -15.24 9.50 26.00
C MET A 623 -13.89 10.12 25.65
N LYS A 624 -13.37 10.99 26.52
CA LYS A 624 -12.06 11.60 26.36
C LYS A 624 -10.95 10.52 26.39
N ALA A 625 -11.04 9.57 27.33
CA ALA A 625 -10.08 8.46 27.42
C ALA A 625 -10.06 7.61 26.16
N LEU A 626 -11.23 7.24 25.60
CA LEU A 626 -11.32 6.51 24.34
C LEU A 626 -10.72 7.30 23.16
N GLY A 627 -10.93 8.63 23.14
CA GLY A 627 -10.34 9.50 22.13
C GLY A 627 -8.80 9.53 22.21
N LEU A 628 -8.24 9.57 23.42
CA LEU A 628 -6.79 9.50 23.63
C LEU A 628 -6.22 8.14 23.22
N LEU A 629 -6.90 7.05 23.55
CA LEU A 629 -6.52 5.70 23.09
C LEU A 629 -6.55 5.60 21.56
N ALA A 630 -7.59 6.13 20.92
CA ALA A 630 -7.68 6.17 19.45
C ALA A 630 -6.48 6.90 18.84
N LEU A 631 -6.10 8.05 19.38
CA LEU A 631 -4.94 8.82 18.93
C LEU A 631 -3.62 8.08 19.18
N GLY A 632 -3.48 7.33 20.28
CA GLY A 632 -2.35 6.42 20.52
C GLY A 632 -2.24 5.32 19.47
N CYS A 633 -3.37 4.77 18.99
CA CYS A 633 -3.40 3.82 17.88
C CYS A 633 -3.00 4.46 16.53
N LEU A 634 -3.21 5.78 16.38
CA LEU A 634 -2.93 6.55 15.17
C LEU A 634 -1.52 7.18 15.14
N GLU A 635 -0.66 6.82 16.09
CA GLU A 635 0.74 7.26 16.10
C GLU A 635 1.41 7.02 14.74
N GLU A 636 2.18 7.99 14.26
CA GLU A 636 2.83 7.91 12.95
C GLU A 636 3.75 6.69 12.85
N ARG A 637 4.50 6.42 13.94
CA ARG A 637 5.42 5.28 14.01
C ARG A 637 4.73 4.07 14.61
N ARG A 638 4.69 2.95 13.87
CA ARG A 638 4.09 1.69 14.32
C ARG A 638 4.60 1.20 15.68
N GLN A 639 5.87 1.46 15.99
CA GLN A 639 6.47 1.02 17.27
C GLN A 639 5.95 1.79 18.49
N ASN A 640 5.34 2.96 18.30
CA ASN A 640 4.74 3.76 19.37
C ASN A 640 3.26 3.40 19.59
N ARG A 641 2.65 2.67 18.65
CA ARG A 641 1.26 2.22 18.76
C ARG A 641 1.18 1.09 19.77
N PRO A 642 0.13 1.03 20.60
CA PRO A 642 -0.13 -0.10 21.47
C PRO A 642 -0.33 -1.39 20.63
N SER A 643 -0.23 -2.56 21.25
CA SER A 643 -0.70 -3.82 20.67
C SER A 643 -2.22 -3.93 20.81
N MET A 644 -2.88 -4.78 20.02
CA MET A 644 -4.33 -5.01 20.18
C MET A 644 -4.69 -5.56 21.56
N LYS A 645 -3.77 -6.27 22.22
CA LYS A 645 -3.98 -6.74 23.60
C LYS A 645 -4.04 -5.56 24.58
N GLU A 646 -3.07 -4.63 24.52
CA GLU A 646 -3.05 -3.41 25.35
C GLU A 646 -4.28 -2.53 25.05
N VAL A 647 -4.70 -2.43 23.78
CA VAL A 647 -5.91 -1.70 23.39
C VAL A 647 -7.16 -2.34 24.00
N THR A 648 -7.25 -3.68 24.00
CA THR A 648 -8.38 -4.40 24.61
C THR A 648 -8.45 -4.14 26.12
N GLU A 649 -7.31 -4.29 26.81
CA GLU A 649 -7.21 -4.04 28.27
C GLU A 649 -7.62 -2.60 28.63
N GLU A 650 -7.21 -1.62 27.84
CA GLU A 650 -7.57 -0.21 28.06
C GLU A 650 -9.06 0.06 27.80
N ILE A 651 -9.65 -0.51 26.74
CA ILE A 651 -11.10 -0.37 26.48
C ILE A 651 -11.91 -1.06 27.59
N GLU A 652 -11.49 -2.21 28.07
CA GLU A 652 -12.12 -2.93 29.20
C GLU A 652 -12.09 -2.06 30.46
N TYR A 653 -10.95 -1.43 30.74
CA TYR A 653 -10.80 -0.50 31.86
C TYR A 653 -11.72 0.70 31.72
N ILE A 654 -11.78 1.36 30.55
CA ILE A 654 -12.68 2.48 30.26
C ILE A 654 -14.15 2.06 30.46
N ALA A 655 -14.53 0.87 29.95
CA ALA A 655 -15.89 0.36 30.09
C ALA A 655 -16.25 0.05 31.56
N SER A 656 -15.29 -0.45 32.35
CA SER A 656 -15.48 -0.71 33.78
C SER A 656 -15.75 0.58 34.58
N ILE A 657 -15.04 1.67 34.24
CA ILE A 657 -15.28 3.00 34.83
C ILE A 657 -16.66 3.52 34.47
N ALA A 658 -17.05 3.39 33.17
CA ALA A 658 -18.35 3.87 32.71
C ALA A 658 -19.53 3.10 33.38
N THR A 659 -19.32 1.82 33.78
CA THR A 659 -20.32 0.98 34.45
C THR A 659 -20.36 1.15 35.98
N ALA A 660 -19.25 1.52 36.61
CA ALA A 660 -19.11 1.54 38.09
C ALA A 660 -20.13 2.44 38.82
N LYS A 661 -20.72 3.42 38.14
CA LYS A 661 -21.73 4.34 38.74
C LYS A 661 -23.20 3.96 38.46
N ALA A 662 -23.46 2.95 37.65
CA ALA A 662 -24.84 2.46 37.49
C ALA A 662 -25.34 1.67 38.72
N VAL A 663 -24.43 1.36 39.67
CA VAL A 663 -24.71 0.59 40.88
C VAL A 663 -24.96 1.50 42.10
N ASP A 664 -24.51 2.76 42.07
CA ASP A 664 -24.59 3.72 43.18
C ASP A 664 -25.66 4.83 42.97
N ALA A 665 -26.50 4.75 41.94
CA ALA A 665 -27.64 5.64 41.67
C ALA A 665 -28.93 4.81 41.62
#